data_518337d667e2ec42f19437b6d0a15d75
#
_entry.id   518337d667e2ec42f19437b6d0a15d75
#
_cell.length_a   1.000
_cell.length_b   1.000
_cell.length_c   1.000
_cell.angle_alpha   90.00
_cell.angle_beta   90.00
_cell.angle_gamma   90.00
#
_symmetry.space_group_name_H-M   'P 1'
#
loop_
_entity.id
_entity.type
_entity.pdbx_description
1 polymer ?
#
loop_
_entity_poly.entity_id
_entity_poly.type
_entity_poly.pdbx_seq_one_letter_code
_entity_poly.pdbx_strand_id
1 'polypeptide(L)'
;MKSKKHITIGLIFLTLTLLLAACGGEPAPAPAPEVECPEEAPCPEAVCPEPEACPEPVVKDVPYEEAWVNSPHADSTSVAFNYWNTADPAQIPESCAKCHSAHGYLDFLGLDGSAFGEVNAPAAIGSTVECAACHNEVTASMTSVVFPSGVELTGLGDEARCMQCHQGRSSKVQVDAAIENAGLTGEDDTVSADLAFINIHYYAAAATRFGSEVQAGYEYEGLSYDARFDHVAGYETCTSCHDSHTLEVKIEECAACHSGVASLEDVSSIRMAASLVDYDGDGDISQGVQAELEGLQAKALQAIQAYAMEISGVAIGYESHTHPYFFIDGDESGEIEEGEANRDNRYVSWTPRLLKAAYNYQVTKKDPGGFAHGGKYLVQLLYDSIMDLNSAISTPVDMANARRDDPGHFAASTEAFRHWDAEGLVPGDCAKCHSADGLPQFLDEASRSRDGITGVNVAAMPSSGFNCATCHSDVSTFELFQVNSVRFPGGAVLSFGEGESSNLCINCHQGREANATVQAAIRRADVGPDEVSAALSFRNPHYFAAGATLFGSEAAGAYQYEGKEYAGRSVHVEAFDTCSECHDAHSLDVKVEFCSSCHPGATSAEAAKSIRGPAHTADYDGDGDASEGIGAEIDALHAMLWEAIKAYAVETEGVDAIAYDSHAYPYFFIDTDGDGEASPGEAIFPNRYVTWTPRLLGAVYNYTWVAKDPGAYAHNATYMLQILFDSLENVGADVSALTRP
;
A
#
# COMPACT_ATOMS: atom_id res chain seq x y z
N MET A 1 42.73 -23.03 -20.75
CA MET A 1 43.42 -24.09 -19.98
C MET A 1 42.67 -24.27 -18.66
N LYS A 2 42.28 -25.51 -18.41
CA LYS A 2 41.41 -25.94 -17.29
C LYS A 2 42.09 -25.86 -15.95
N SER A 3 41.41 -25.48 -14.87
CA SER A 3 41.65 -26.04 -13.56
C SER A 3 40.34 -26.04 -12.76
N LYS A 4 39.80 -27.26 -12.56
CA LYS A 4 38.74 -27.60 -11.60
C LYS A 4 39.40 -27.76 -10.23
N LYS A 5 38.79 -27.18 -9.18
CA LYS A 5 38.99 -27.59 -7.81
C LYS A 5 37.74 -28.22 -7.25
N HIS A 6 37.80 -29.51 -6.98
CA HIS A 6 36.81 -30.28 -6.24
C HIS A 6 36.96 -29.98 -4.74
N ILE A 7 35.85 -29.74 -4.06
CA ILE A 7 35.79 -29.78 -2.59
C ILE A 7 35.01 -31.04 -2.22
N THR A 8 35.69 -31.95 -1.53
CA THR A 8 35.18 -33.20 -1.02
C THR A 8 34.46 -32.94 0.31
N ILE A 9 33.20 -33.29 0.40
CA ILE A 9 32.43 -33.30 1.66
C ILE A 9 32.56 -34.69 2.26
N GLY A 10 33.19 -34.77 3.43
CA GLY A 10 33.38 -36.00 4.20
C GLY A 10 32.08 -36.40 4.93
N LEU A 11 31.64 -37.61 4.65
CA LEU A 11 30.54 -38.29 5.33
C LEU A 11 31.09 -38.86 6.65
N ILE A 12 30.57 -38.40 7.79
CA ILE A 12 30.81 -39.03 9.08
C ILE A 12 29.66 -40.01 9.34
N PHE A 13 29.97 -41.31 9.24
CA PHE A 13 29.12 -42.39 9.72
C PHE A 13 29.27 -42.51 11.23
N LEU A 14 28.19 -42.36 11.98
CA LEU A 14 28.14 -42.75 13.40
C LEU A 14 27.31 -44.02 13.50
N THR A 15 28.02 -45.14 13.71
CA THR A 15 27.43 -46.45 14.01
C THR A 15 26.93 -46.45 15.46
N LEU A 16 25.63 -46.61 15.66
CA LEU A 16 25.05 -46.89 16.97
C LEU A 16 24.59 -48.36 17.01
N THR A 17 25.22 -49.10 17.90
CA THR A 17 25.06 -50.52 18.18
C THR A 17 23.66 -50.84 18.73
N LEU A 18 22.98 -51.83 18.12
CA LEU A 18 21.79 -52.48 18.64
C LEU A 18 22.11 -53.23 19.95
N LEU A 19 21.33 -52.95 20.98
CA LEU A 19 21.14 -53.85 22.12
C LEU A 19 19.72 -54.41 22.04
N LEU A 20 19.62 -55.68 21.68
CA LEU A 20 18.41 -56.49 21.80
C LEU A 20 18.14 -56.76 23.28
N ALA A 21 17.00 -56.32 23.78
CA ALA A 21 16.39 -56.86 25.00
C ALA A 21 15.10 -57.55 24.62
N ALA A 22 15.15 -58.86 24.70
CA ALA A 22 13.96 -59.73 24.57
C ALA A 22 13.10 -59.60 25.83
N CYS A 23 11.82 -59.23 25.68
CA CYS A 23 10.80 -59.45 26.69
C CYS A 23 9.71 -60.31 26.09
N GLY A 24 9.38 -61.36 26.82
CA GLY A 24 8.56 -62.45 26.40
C GLY A 24 7.11 -62.12 26.13
N GLY A 25 6.57 -62.84 25.18
CA GLY A 25 5.14 -62.87 24.88
C GLY A 25 4.37 -63.57 26.01
N GLU A 26 3.29 -63.00 26.44
CA GLU A 26 2.27 -63.68 27.19
C GLU A 26 1.57 -64.77 26.35
N PRO A 27 1.33 -65.92 26.90
CA PRO A 27 0.59 -66.98 26.16
C PRO A 27 -0.90 -66.66 26.06
N ALA A 28 -1.46 -67.02 24.94
CA ALA A 28 -2.91 -66.94 24.66
C ALA A 28 -3.70 -67.72 25.70
N PRO A 29 -4.90 -67.19 26.11
CA PRO A 29 -5.74 -67.93 27.05
C PRO A 29 -6.23 -69.24 26.45
N ALA A 30 -6.20 -70.28 27.25
CA ALA A 30 -6.69 -71.61 26.92
C ALA A 30 -8.19 -71.62 26.65
N PRO A 31 -8.69 -72.51 25.80
CA PRO A 31 -10.15 -72.62 25.52
C PRO A 31 -10.87 -73.11 26.79
N ALA A 32 -12.02 -72.44 27.05
CA ALA A 32 -12.88 -72.81 28.19
C ALA A 32 -13.39 -74.25 28.00
N PRO A 33 -13.56 -75.05 29.11
CA PRO A 33 -14.10 -76.36 29.02
C PRO A 33 -15.56 -76.39 28.58
N GLU A 34 -15.93 -77.33 27.71
CA GLU A 34 -17.29 -77.65 27.32
C GLU A 34 -18.04 -78.04 28.59
N VAL A 35 -19.09 -77.27 28.88
CA VAL A 35 -20.08 -77.64 29.93
C VAL A 35 -21.21 -78.39 29.23
N GLU A 36 -21.32 -79.71 29.48
CA GLU A 36 -22.50 -80.49 29.10
C GLU A 36 -23.74 -79.92 29.81
N CYS A 37 -24.73 -79.61 29.02
CA CYS A 37 -26.07 -79.21 29.52
C CYS A 37 -26.79 -80.46 30.06
N PRO A 38 -27.29 -80.45 31.30
CA PRO A 38 -28.27 -81.42 31.78
C PRO A 38 -29.63 -81.23 31.12
N GLU A 39 -30.29 -82.35 30.82
CA GLU A 39 -31.64 -82.43 30.25
C GLU A 39 -32.70 -81.59 30.98
N GLU A 40 -33.54 -81.02 30.19
CA GLU A 40 -34.82 -80.33 30.32
C GLU A 40 -35.55 -80.37 31.71
N ALA A 41 -35.66 -79.14 32.30
CA ALA A 41 -36.82 -78.79 33.12
C ALA A 41 -37.59 -77.62 32.43
N PRO A 42 -38.93 -77.62 32.44
CA PRO A 42 -39.70 -76.57 31.72
C PRO A 42 -39.43 -75.18 32.30
N CYS A 43 -38.99 -74.28 31.42
CA CYS A 43 -38.87 -72.87 31.77
C CYS A 43 -40.25 -72.28 32.20
N PRO A 44 -40.33 -71.52 33.28
CA PRO A 44 -41.51 -70.70 33.53
C PRO A 44 -41.53 -69.57 32.47
N GLU A 45 -42.74 -69.22 31.99
CA GLU A 45 -42.95 -68.09 31.05
C GLU A 45 -42.30 -66.83 31.62
N ALA A 46 -41.24 -66.39 31.02
CA ALA A 46 -40.64 -65.10 31.26
C ALA A 46 -41.58 -64.02 30.73
N VAL A 47 -42.25 -63.31 31.62
CA VAL A 47 -42.89 -62.03 31.30
C VAL A 47 -41.74 -61.10 30.93
N CYS A 48 -41.57 -60.83 29.64
CA CYS A 48 -40.66 -59.77 29.18
C CYS A 48 -41.19 -58.42 29.76
N PRO A 49 -40.38 -57.67 30.50
CA PRO A 49 -40.77 -56.30 30.80
C PRO A 49 -40.89 -55.53 29.47
N GLU A 50 -41.93 -54.71 29.35
CA GLU A 50 -42.07 -53.79 28.22
C GLU A 50 -40.75 -53.08 28.00
N PRO A 51 -40.26 -52.95 26.76
CA PRO A 51 -39.04 -52.24 26.48
C PRO A 51 -39.23 -50.78 26.97
N GLU A 52 -38.38 -50.35 27.89
CA GLU A 52 -38.29 -48.93 28.25
C GLU A 52 -38.14 -48.15 26.92
N ALA A 53 -39.02 -47.17 26.72
CA ALA A 53 -38.92 -46.25 25.60
C ALA A 53 -37.51 -45.69 25.55
N CYS A 54 -36.83 -45.83 24.40
CA CYS A 54 -35.55 -45.16 24.19
C CYS A 54 -35.72 -43.68 24.58
N PRO A 55 -34.84 -43.11 25.40
CA PRO A 55 -34.90 -41.68 25.66
C PRO A 55 -34.88 -40.96 24.34
N GLU A 56 -35.79 -40.03 24.14
CA GLU A 56 -35.78 -39.16 22.94
C GLU A 56 -34.37 -38.60 22.79
N PRO A 57 -33.81 -38.55 21.57
CA PRO A 57 -32.50 -37.96 21.37
C PRO A 57 -32.55 -36.53 21.89
N VAL A 58 -31.68 -36.20 22.82
CA VAL A 58 -31.50 -34.82 23.27
C VAL A 58 -30.95 -34.08 22.05
N VAL A 59 -31.83 -33.38 21.35
CA VAL A 59 -31.43 -32.45 20.33
C VAL A 59 -30.64 -31.37 21.06
N LYS A 60 -29.30 -31.40 20.93
CA LYS A 60 -28.49 -30.27 21.37
C LYS A 60 -28.84 -29.12 20.46
N ASP A 61 -29.35 -28.04 21.04
CA ASP A 61 -29.42 -26.76 20.32
C ASP A 61 -28.03 -26.42 19.79
N VAL A 62 -27.90 -26.33 18.48
CA VAL A 62 -26.66 -25.91 17.83
C VAL A 62 -26.68 -24.38 17.85
N PRO A 63 -25.74 -23.72 18.54
CA PRO A 63 -25.73 -22.26 18.57
C PRO A 63 -25.57 -21.71 17.13
N TYR A 64 -26.29 -20.64 16.83
CA TYR A 64 -26.28 -19.93 15.54
C TYR A 64 -26.81 -20.73 14.34
N GLU A 65 -27.42 -21.91 14.49
CA GLU A 65 -27.99 -22.71 13.41
C GLU A 65 -29.02 -21.91 12.61
N GLU A 66 -29.92 -21.21 13.29
CA GLU A 66 -30.96 -20.36 12.69
C GLU A 66 -30.32 -19.21 11.84
N ALA A 67 -29.29 -18.58 12.36
CA ALA A 67 -28.55 -17.52 11.66
C ALA A 67 -27.89 -18.07 10.38
N TRP A 68 -27.20 -19.20 10.48
CA TRP A 68 -26.55 -19.85 9.35
C TRP A 68 -27.54 -20.35 8.28
N VAL A 69 -28.62 -21.03 8.68
CA VAL A 69 -29.63 -21.56 7.75
C VAL A 69 -30.24 -20.46 6.86
N ASN A 70 -30.36 -19.25 7.38
CA ASN A 70 -30.88 -18.10 6.63
C ASN A 70 -29.78 -17.32 5.86
N SER A 71 -28.53 -17.73 5.95
CA SER A 71 -27.41 -17.04 5.28
C SER A 71 -27.23 -17.50 3.82
N PRO A 72 -26.59 -16.67 2.97
CA PRO A 72 -26.21 -17.07 1.60
C PRO A 72 -25.31 -18.31 1.55
N HIS A 73 -24.53 -18.61 2.59
CA HIS A 73 -23.70 -19.81 2.65
C HIS A 73 -24.51 -21.12 2.78
N ALA A 74 -25.72 -21.06 3.29
CA ALA A 74 -26.62 -22.23 3.41
C ALA A 74 -27.61 -22.35 2.26
N ASP A 75 -27.73 -21.33 1.39
CA ASP A 75 -28.70 -21.32 0.29
C ASP A 75 -28.35 -22.30 -0.82
N SER A 76 -28.83 -23.54 -0.69
CA SER A 76 -28.66 -24.60 -1.68
C SER A 76 -29.35 -24.33 -3.03
N THR A 77 -30.20 -23.31 -3.13
CA THR A 77 -30.86 -22.87 -4.38
C THR A 77 -30.00 -21.87 -5.17
N SER A 78 -28.97 -21.31 -4.53
CA SER A 78 -28.00 -20.42 -5.19
C SER A 78 -27.26 -21.15 -6.31
N VAL A 79 -27.01 -20.44 -7.42
CA VAL A 79 -26.22 -20.94 -8.54
C VAL A 79 -24.83 -21.43 -8.08
N ALA A 80 -24.28 -20.84 -7.04
CA ALA A 80 -23.02 -21.28 -6.45
C ALA A 80 -23.01 -22.76 -6.03
N PHE A 81 -24.15 -23.32 -5.62
CA PHE A 81 -24.24 -24.68 -5.10
C PHE A 81 -25.08 -25.62 -5.97
N ASN A 82 -25.88 -25.10 -6.90
CA ASN A 82 -26.73 -25.93 -7.78
C ASN A 82 -26.26 -26.03 -9.22
N TYR A 83 -25.23 -25.29 -9.64
CA TYR A 83 -24.75 -25.22 -11.02
C TYR A 83 -24.45 -26.59 -11.64
N TRP A 84 -23.93 -27.52 -10.87
CA TRP A 84 -23.53 -28.85 -11.32
C TRP A 84 -24.63 -29.93 -11.18
N ASN A 85 -25.83 -29.58 -10.69
CA ASN A 85 -26.88 -30.53 -10.43
C ASN A 85 -27.38 -31.25 -11.73
N THR A 86 -27.20 -30.59 -12.88
CA THR A 86 -27.58 -31.14 -14.20
C THR A 86 -26.38 -31.63 -15.02
N ALA A 87 -25.17 -31.60 -14.45
CA ALA A 87 -23.98 -32.10 -15.12
C ALA A 87 -23.98 -33.65 -15.21
N ASP A 88 -23.22 -34.21 -16.14
CA ASP A 88 -23.04 -35.66 -16.28
C ASP A 88 -21.52 -35.97 -16.32
N PRO A 89 -20.94 -36.54 -15.27
CA PRO A 89 -21.54 -36.86 -13.96
C PRO A 89 -21.93 -35.63 -13.13
N ALA A 90 -22.98 -35.74 -12.31
CA ALA A 90 -23.44 -34.69 -11.40
C ALA A 90 -22.51 -34.60 -10.19
N GLN A 91 -21.43 -33.83 -10.34
CA GLN A 91 -20.39 -33.61 -9.33
C GLN A 91 -19.74 -32.28 -9.54
N ILE A 92 -19.17 -31.70 -8.46
CA ILE A 92 -18.43 -30.45 -8.48
C ILE A 92 -16.96 -30.79 -8.81
N PRO A 93 -16.38 -30.23 -9.90
CA PRO A 93 -15.01 -30.53 -10.28
C PRO A 93 -14.00 -30.11 -9.19
N GLU A 94 -12.85 -30.77 -9.11
CA GLU A 94 -11.74 -30.50 -8.19
C GLU A 94 -11.38 -29.01 -8.18
N SER A 95 -11.27 -28.39 -9.36
CA SER A 95 -10.92 -26.97 -9.49
C SER A 95 -11.97 -25.97 -8.95
N CYS A 96 -13.16 -26.47 -8.58
CA CYS A 96 -14.28 -25.66 -8.06
C CYS A 96 -14.66 -26.04 -6.63
N ALA A 97 -14.42 -27.31 -6.26
CA ALA A 97 -14.95 -27.90 -5.03
C ALA A 97 -14.43 -27.24 -3.74
N LYS A 98 -13.22 -26.64 -3.75
CA LYS A 98 -12.70 -25.85 -2.64
C LYS A 98 -13.69 -24.80 -2.12
N CYS A 99 -14.39 -24.09 -3.02
CA CYS A 99 -15.25 -22.96 -2.66
C CYS A 99 -16.74 -23.27 -2.76
N HIS A 100 -17.11 -24.32 -3.52
CA HIS A 100 -18.50 -24.64 -3.83
C HIS A 100 -19.02 -25.90 -3.13
N SER A 101 -18.27 -26.45 -2.15
CA SER A 101 -18.65 -27.61 -1.38
C SER A 101 -17.92 -27.66 -0.04
N ALA A 102 -18.63 -27.91 1.05
CA ALA A 102 -17.98 -28.17 2.33
C ALA A 102 -17.03 -29.37 2.25
N HIS A 103 -17.42 -30.46 1.57
CA HIS A 103 -16.57 -31.64 1.40
C HIS A 103 -15.28 -31.33 0.62
N GLY A 104 -15.37 -30.55 -0.48
CA GLY A 104 -14.20 -30.14 -1.24
C GLY A 104 -13.29 -29.17 -0.45
N TYR A 105 -13.86 -28.35 0.43
CA TYR A 105 -13.06 -27.51 1.30
C TYR A 105 -12.34 -28.32 2.40
N LEU A 106 -13.00 -29.33 2.99
CA LEU A 106 -12.38 -30.23 3.97
C LEU A 106 -11.26 -31.09 3.32
N ASP A 107 -11.42 -31.51 2.07
CA ASP A 107 -10.35 -32.14 1.26
C ASP A 107 -9.19 -31.17 1.08
N PHE A 108 -9.43 -29.94 0.63
CA PHE A 108 -8.41 -28.90 0.53
C PHE A 108 -7.65 -28.66 1.84
N LEU A 109 -8.34 -28.76 2.98
CA LEU A 109 -7.73 -28.63 4.31
C LEU A 109 -6.96 -29.89 4.76
N GLY A 110 -7.01 -30.99 3.99
CA GLY A 110 -6.39 -32.27 4.36
C GLY A 110 -7.10 -33.03 5.46
N LEU A 111 -8.36 -32.69 5.78
CA LEU A 111 -9.12 -33.28 6.89
C LEU A 111 -9.68 -34.67 6.54
N ASP A 112 -9.62 -35.06 5.30
CA ASP A 112 -9.92 -36.42 4.82
C ASP A 112 -8.68 -37.33 4.79
N GLY A 113 -7.50 -36.80 5.14
CA GLY A 113 -6.20 -37.46 5.15
C GLY A 113 -5.33 -37.20 3.93
N SER A 114 -5.78 -36.32 3.02
CA SER A 114 -5.02 -35.79 1.87
C SER A 114 -3.95 -34.78 2.30
N ALA A 115 -3.18 -34.25 1.34
CA ALA A 115 -2.27 -33.13 1.61
C ALA A 115 -3.04 -31.81 1.71
N PHE A 116 -2.67 -30.93 2.63
CA PHE A 116 -3.19 -29.58 2.70
C PHE A 116 -2.87 -28.80 1.42
N GLY A 117 -3.85 -28.06 0.91
CA GLY A 117 -3.70 -27.16 -0.23
C GLY A 117 -4.16 -27.76 -1.57
N GLU A 118 -4.59 -29.01 -1.60
CA GLU A 118 -5.04 -29.71 -2.81
C GLU A 118 -6.44 -30.30 -2.62
N VAL A 119 -7.28 -30.18 -3.66
CA VAL A 119 -8.52 -30.95 -3.76
C VAL A 119 -8.23 -32.13 -4.67
N ASN A 120 -8.26 -33.34 -4.13
CA ASN A 120 -7.79 -34.53 -4.84
C ASN A 120 -8.89 -35.33 -5.53
N ALA A 121 -10.15 -34.97 -5.33
CA ALA A 121 -11.31 -35.62 -5.98
C ALA A 121 -12.46 -34.63 -6.18
N PRO A 122 -13.29 -34.86 -7.25
CA PRO A 122 -14.53 -34.11 -7.41
C PRO A 122 -15.47 -34.31 -6.22
N ALA A 123 -16.10 -33.25 -5.75
CA ALA A 123 -17.03 -33.30 -4.62
C ALA A 123 -18.45 -33.66 -5.09
N ALA A 124 -19.22 -34.33 -4.21
CA ALA A 124 -20.63 -34.59 -4.44
C ALA A 124 -21.44 -33.31 -4.47
N ILE A 125 -22.47 -33.23 -5.32
CA ILE A 125 -23.45 -32.14 -5.32
C ILE A 125 -24.33 -32.18 -4.04
N GLY A 126 -24.98 -31.05 -3.71
CA GLY A 126 -25.95 -30.96 -2.60
C GLY A 126 -25.33 -30.48 -1.29
N SER A 127 -24.04 -30.16 -1.26
CA SER A 127 -23.36 -29.52 -0.13
C SER A 127 -23.30 -27.99 -0.36
N THR A 128 -23.38 -27.25 0.73
CA THR A 128 -23.18 -25.79 0.80
C THR A 128 -21.93 -25.48 1.62
N VAL A 129 -21.72 -24.26 2.10
CA VAL A 129 -20.68 -23.96 3.10
C VAL A 129 -21.24 -24.28 4.48
N GLU A 130 -20.98 -25.48 4.97
CA GLU A 130 -21.49 -26.02 6.23
C GLU A 130 -20.63 -25.58 7.42
N CYS A 131 -21.16 -25.75 8.64
CA CYS A 131 -20.45 -25.37 9.88
C CYS A 131 -19.02 -25.94 9.94
N ALA A 132 -18.83 -27.18 9.48
CA ALA A 132 -17.53 -27.85 9.47
C ALA A 132 -16.48 -27.16 8.58
N ALA A 133 -16.89 -26.39 7.57
CA ALA A 133 -15.94 -25.63 6.75
C ALA A 133 -15.17 -24.56 7.57
N CYS A 134 -15.85 -23.91 8.54
CA CYS A 134 -15.24 -22.88 9.38
C CYS A 134 -14.84 -23.39 10.78
N HIS A 135 -15.55 -24.42 11.29
CA HIS A 135 -15.35 -24.95 12.63
C HIS A 135 -14.63 -26.31 12.60
N ASN A 136 -13.32 -26.28 12.40
CA ASN A 136 -12.45 -27.45 12.43
C ASN A 136 -11.07 -27.05 12.99
N GLU A 137 -10.20 -28.03 13.27
CA GLU A 137 -8.91 -27.82 13.89
C GLU A 137 -7.92 -27.06 12.99
N VAL A 138 -8.02 -27.18 11.67
CA VAL A 138 -7.14 -26.51 10.72
C VAL A 138 -7.52 -25.02 10.59
N THR A 139 -8.80 -24.71 10.36
CA THR A 139 -9.26 -23.33 10.24
C THR A 139 -9.18 -22.56 11.56
N ALA A 140 -9.30 -23.25 12.71
CA ALA A 140 -9.14 -22.62 14.03
C ALA A 140 -7.71 -22.09 14.29
N SER A 141 -6.73 -22.61 13.58
CA SER A 141 -5.32 -22.21 13.70
C SER A 141 -4.77 -21.56 12.44
N MET A 142 -5.61 -21.30 11.43
CA MET A 142 -5.20 -20.73 10.16
C MET A 142 -4.85 -19.25 10.30
N THR A 143 -3.63 -18.88 9.92
CA THR A 143 -3.12 -17.50 9.99
C THR A 143 -2.48 -17.03 8.69
N SER A 144 -2.54 -17.84 7.63
CA SER A 144 -2.01 -17.47 6.33
C SER A 144 -2.91 -17.94 5.18
N VAL A 145 -2.80 -17.25 4.05
CA VAL A 145 -3.52 -17.56 2.80
C VAL A 145 -2.61 -17.30 1.60
N VAL A 146 -2.56 -18.25 0.66
CA VAL A 146 -1.88 -18.07 -0.63
C VAL A 146 -2.88 -17.58 -1.66
N PHE A 147 -2.62 -16.43 -2.26
CA PHE A 147 -3.46 -15.82 -3.29
C PHE A 147 -3.15 -16.35 -4.70
N PRO A 148 -4.01 -16.12 -5.70
CA PRO A 148 -3.78 -16.57 -7.08
C PRO A 148 -2.48 -16.06 -7.71
N SER A 149 -1.95 -14.94 -7.24
CA SER A 149 -0.63 -14.41 -7.64
C SER A 149 0.55 -15.28 -7.16
N GLY A 150 0.31 -16.18 -6.20
CA GLY A 150 1.34 -16.94 -5.50
C GLY A 150 1.87 -16.25 -4.24
N VAL A 151 1.41 -15.03 -3.94
CA VAL A 151 1.76 -14.32 -2.71
C VAL A 151 1.07 -14.98 -1.53
N GLU A 152 1.84 -15.30 -0.48
CA GLU A 152 1.32 -15.76 0.81
C GLU A 152 1.25 -14.61 1.80
N LEU A 153 0.04 -14.27 2.23
CA LEU A 153 -0.17 -13.36 3.36
C LEU A 153 -0.13 -14.14 4.66
N THR A 154 0.56 -13.61 5.67
CA THR A 154 0.73 -14.21 6.99
C THR A 154 0.31 -13.26 8.09
N GLY A 155 0.20 -13.76 9.33
CA GLY A 155 -0.22 -12.93 10.46
C GLY A 155 -1.69 -12.55 10.47
N LEU A 156 -2.50 -13.23 9.64
CA LEU A 156 -3.95 -13.04 9.57
C LEU A 156 -4.62 -13.65 10.80
N GLY A 157 -5.72 -13.03 11.22
CA GLY A 157 -6.58 -13.57 12.27
C GLY A 157 -7.64 -14.53 11.71
N ASP A 158 -8.80 -14.54 12.37
CA ASP A 158 -9.95 -15.38 12.01
C ASP A 158 -10.43 -15.19 10.55
N GLU A 159 -10.15 -14.08 9.96
CA GLU A 159 -10.49 -13.72 8.57
C GLU A 159 -9.78 -14.59 7.53
N ALA A 160 -8.66 -15.24 7.88
CA ALA A 160 -7.94 -16.13 6.97
C ALA A 160 -8.85 -17.22 6.37
N ARG A 161 -9.82 -17.72 7.14
CA ARG A 161 -10.80 -18.72 6.67
C ARG A 161 -11.75 -18.17 5.60
N CYS A 162 -12.15 -16.91 5.70
CA CYS A 162 -12.98 -16.24 4.70
C CYS A 162 -12.22 -16.07 3.38
N MET A 163 -10.96 -15.66 3.48
CA MET A 163 -10.10 -15.37 2.34
C MET A 163 -9.77 -16.61 1.50
N GLN A 164 -9.86 -17.83 2.05
CA GLN A 164 -9.65 -19.05 1.26
C GLN A 164 -10.60 -19.15 0.05
N CYS A 165 -11.81 -18.59 0.14
CA CYS A 165 -12.79 -18.57 -0.92
C CYS A 165 -12.93 -17.17 -1.56
N HIS A 166 -12.82 -16.10 -0.77
CA HIS A 166 -13.02 -14.72 -1.22
C HIS A 166 -11.76 -14.03 -1.76
N GLN A 167 -10.76 -14.77 -2.23
CA GLN A 167 -9.49 -14.28 -2.78
C GLN A 167 -9.48 -14.11 -4.32
N GLY A 168 -10.58 -14.49 -5.00
CA GLY A 168 -10.59 -14.59 -6.45
C GLY A 168 -9.93 -15.87 -6.97
N ARG A 169 -9.86 -16.00 -8.31
CA ARG A 169 -9.26 -17.17 -9.02
C ARG A 169 -8.13 -16.79 -9.95
N SER A 170 -7.93 -15.51 -10.18
CA SER A 170 -6.92 -14.97 -11.09
C SER A 170 -6.36 -13.68 -10.51
N SER A 171 -5.24 -13.24 -11.04
CA SER A 171 -4.52 -12.05 -10.67
C SER A 171 -3.78 -11.50 -11.90
N LYS A 172 -3.00 -10.43 -11.75
CA LYS A 172 -2.09 -9.95 -12.79
C LYS A 172 -1.23 -11.07 -13.40
N VAL A 173 -0.74 -11.99 -12.56
CA VAL A 173 0.16 -13.08 -12.98
C VAL A 173 -0.47 -13.98 -14.04
N GLN A 174 -1.78 -14.31 -13.92
CA GLN A 174 -2.46 -15.13 -14.91
C GLN A 174 -2.70 -14.36 -16.22
N VAL A 175 -2.92 -13.06 -16.16
CA VAL A 175 -3.05 -12.20 -17.34
C VAL A 175 -1.71 -12.13 -18.09
N ASP A 176 -0.61 -11.85 -17.40
CA ASP A 176 0.73 -11.83 -17.97
C ASP A 176 1.09 -13.20 -18.59
N ALA A 177 0.84 -14.29 -17.87
CA ALA A 177 1.11 -15.63 -18.36
C ALA A 177 0.30 -15.98 -19.64
N ALA A 178 -0.94 -15.51 -19.75
CA ALA A 178 -1.73 -15.72 -20.97
C ALA A 178 -1.14 -14.94 -22.16
N ILE A 179 -0.70 -13.72 -21.96
CA ILE A 179 -0.05 -12.88 -22.98
C ILE A 179 1.28 -13.51 -23.41
N GLU A 180 2.11 -13.94 -22.45
CA GLU A 180 3.39 -14.60 -22.72
C GLU A 180 3.20 -15.92 -23.49
N ASN A 181 2.26 -16.77 -23.06
CA ASN A 181 1.96 -18.04 -23.71
C ASN A 181 1.44 -17.85 -25.15
N ALA A 182 0.75 -16.74 -25.43
CA ALA A 182 0.34 -16.36 -26.78
C ALA A 182 1.49 -15.77 -27.61
N GLY A 183 2.68 -15.53 -27.01
CA GLY A 183 3.85 -14.94 -27.67
C GLY A 183 3.70 -13.46 -27.99
N LEU A 184 2.89 -12.72 -27.22
CA LEU A 184 2.49 -11.34 -27.50
C LEU A 184 3.13 -10.31 -26.54
N THR A 185 4.17 -10.69 -25.81
CA THR A 185 4.88 -9.74 -24.92
C THR A 185 5.45 -8.58 -25.75
N GLY A 186 4.99 -7.36 -25.44
CA GLY A 186 5.34 -6.13 -26.18
C GLY A 186 4.52 -5.89 -27.45
N GLU A 187 3.50 -6.72 -27.75
CA GLU A 187 2.62 -6.60 -28.90
C GLU A 187 1.19 -6.22 -28.47
N ASP A 188 1.07 -5.11 -27.71
CA ASP A 188 -0.14 -4.75 -26.97
C ASP A 188 -1.42 -4.65 -27.81
N ASP A 189 -1.32 -4.28 -29.10
CA ASP A 189 -2.44 -4.03 -29.98
C ASP A 189 -2.65 -5.15 -31.04
N THR A 190 -1.93 -6.26 -30.90
CA THR A 190 -2.05 -7.40 -31.83
C THR A 190 -3.21 -8.32 -31.44
N VAL A 191 -4.19 -8.49 -32.34
CA VAL A 191 -5.32 -9.41 -32.15
C VAL A 191 -4.86 -10.86 -32.23
N SER A 192 -5.23 -11.69 -31.26
CA SER A 192 -4.88 -13.11 -31.23
C SER A 192 -6.04 -14.01 -30.80
N ALA A 193 -6.23 -15.10 -31.53
CA ALA A 193 -7.17 -16.15 -31.19
C ALA A 193 -6.69 -17.04 -30.01
N ASP A 194 -5.43 -16.92 -29.62
CA ASP A 194 -4.84 -17.64 -28.48
C ASP A 194 -5.13 -16.93 -27.15
N LEU A 195 -5.64 -15.70 -27.19
CA LEU A 195 -6.11 -14.99 -26.01
C LEU A 195 -7.60 -15.27 -25.75
N ALA A 196 -7.93 -15.38 -24.48
CA ALA A 196 -9.31 -15.51 -24.02
C ALA A 196 -9.49 -14.67 -22.75
N PHE A 197 -10.75 -14.28 -22.49
CA PHE A 197 -11.08 -13.53 -21.29
C PHE A 197 -10.73 -14.31 -20.01
N ILE A 198 -10.10 -13.61 -19.06
CA ILE A 198 -9.70 -14.13 -17.74
C ILE A 198 -10.64 -13.56 -16.70
N ASN A 199 -11.27 -14.44 -15.92
CA ASN A 199 -12.27 -14.08 -14.93
C ASN A 199 -11.68 -14.14 -13.51
N ILE A 200 -11.68 -13.02 -12.78
CA ILE A 200 -11.32 -13.02 -11.36
C ILE A 200 -12.27 -13.83 -10.49
N HIS A 201 -13.50 -14.03 -10.94
CA HIS A 201 -14.60 -14.70 -10.24
C HIS A 201 -15.33 -13.82 -9.23
N TYR A 202 -16.42 -14.33 -8.63
CA TYR A 202 -17.33 -13.55 -7.79
C TYR A 202 -16.80 -13.34 -6.37
N TYR A 203 -17.20 -12.23 -5.76
CA TYR A 203 -16.94 -11.89 -4.36
C TYR A 203 -15.48 -11.97 -3.96
N ALA A 204 -14.61 -11.42 -4.79
CA ALA A 204 -13.16 -11.40 -4.55
C ALA A 204 -12.76 -10.28 -3.54
N ALA A 205 -13.52 -10.13 -2.46
CA ALA A 205 -13.38 -9.05 -1.49
C ALA A 205 -11.98 -8.99 -0.85
N ALA A 206 -11.39 -10.13 -0.55
CA ALA A 206 -10.03 -10.17 -0.02
C ALA A 206 -9.00 -9.70 -1.06
N ALA A 207 -9.19 -10.04 -2.35
CA ALA A 207 -8.31 -9.55 -3.40
C ALA A 207 -8.38 -8.02 -3.52
N THR A 208 -9.58 -7.44 -3.47
CA THR A 208 -9.80 -5.99 -3.49
C THR A 208 -9.16 -5.32 -2.28
N ARG A 209 -9.37 -5.88 -1.06
CA ARG A 209 -8.85 -5.30 0.18
C ARG A 209 -7.32 -5.27 0.24
N PHE A 210 -6.66 -6.31 -0.23
CA PHE A 210 -5.20 -6.39 -0.21
C PHE A 210 -4.53 -5.79 -1.46
N GLY A 211 -5.28 -5.45 -2.48
CA GLY A 211 -4.86 -4.68 -3.64
C GLY A 211 -3.54 -5.13 -4.25
N SER A 212 -2.57 -4.22 -4.31
CA SER A 212 -1.25 -4.47 -4.90
C SER A 212 -0.41 -5.47 -4.09
N GLU A 213 -0.64 -5.63 -2.80
CA GLU A 213 0.07 -6.62 -1.97
C GLU A 213 -0.14 -8.05 -2.52
N VAL A 214 -1.29 -8.30 -3.15
CA VAL A 214 -1.62 -9.59 -3.75
C VAL A 214 -1.79 -9.54 -5.27
N GLN A 215 -1.51 -8.40 -5.90
CA GLN A 215 -1.62 -8.19 -7.34
C GLN A 215 -2.99 -8.59 -7.90
N ALA A 216 -4.05 -8.17 -7.22
CA ALA A 216 -5.41 -8.60 -7.50
C ALA A 216 -5.91 -8.22 -8.90
N GLY A 217 -5.74 -6.95 -9.29
CA GLY A 217 -6.00 -6.40 -10.61
C GLY A 217 -4.76 -6.45 -11.50
N TYR A 218 -4.93 -6.04 -12.75
CA TYR A 218 -3.80 -5.85 -13.66
C TYR A 218 -3.15 -4.49 -13.37
N GLU A 219 -2.00 -4.51 -12.77
CA GLU A 219 -1.18 -3.35 -12.45
C GLU A 219 -0.22 -3.07 -13.60
N TYR A 220 -0.29 -1.86 -14.16
CA TYR A 220 0.52 -1.45 -15.31
C TYR A 220 1.96 -1.16 -14.90
N GLU A 221 2.90 -1.54 -15.75
CA GLU A 221 4.33 -1.39 -15.49
C GLU A 221 4.74 0.07 -15.27
N GLY A 222 5.55 0.32 -14.25
CA GLY A 222 6.03 1.66 -13.91
C GLY A 222 5.06 2.50 -13.09
N LEU A 223 3.87 1.97 -12.76
CA LEU A 223 2.90 2.60 -11.88
C LEU A 223 2.85 1.88 -10.53
N SER A 224 2.55 2.63 -9.49
CA SER A 224 2.35 2.10 -8.14
C SER A 224 0.87 2.14 -7.77
N TYR A 225 0.43 1.20 -6.94
CA TYR A 225 -0.97 1.00 -6.58
C TYR A 225 -1.14 0.91 -5.07
N ASP A 226 -2.33 1.24 -4.59
CA ASP A 226 -2.70 1.05 -3.20
C ASP A 226 -2.62 -0.44 -2.83
N ALA A 227 -2.01 -0.71 -1.67
CA ALA A 227 -1.93 -2.05 -1.11
C ALA A 227 -3.14 -2.33 -0.20
N ARG A 228 -2.90 -2.99 0.93
CA ARG A 228 -3.93 -3.30 1.92
C ARG A 228 -4.70 -2.05 2.34
N PHE A 229 -6.00 -2.13 2.27
CA PHE A 229 -6.90 -1.15 2.85
C PHE A 229 -7.29 -1.58 4.27
N ASP A 230 -6.81 -0.85 5.26
CA ASP A 230 -7.26 -0.96 6.65
C ASP A 230 -8.13 0.26 6.97
N HIS A 231 -9.37 0.01 7.40
CA HIS A 231 -10.35 1.07 7.60
C HIS A 231 -9.95 2.00 8.77
N VAL A 232 -10.22 1.59 10.00
CA VAL A 232 -9.76 2.25 11.24
C VAL A 232 -9.55 1.18 12.29
N ALA A 233 -8.76 1.49 13.34
CA ALA A 233 -8.44 0.56 14.40
C ALA A 233 -9.72 -0.07 15.00
N GLY A 234 -9.75 -1.41 15.06
CA GLY A 234 -10.90 -2.20 15.48
C GLY A 234 -11.88 -2.59 14.36
N TYR A 235 -11.69 -2.05 13.14
CA TYR A 235 -12.51 -2.35 11.96
C TYR A 235 -11.68 -2.79 10.76
N GLU A 236 -10.56 -3.48 11.02
CA GLU A 236 -9.62 -3.94 9.99
C GLU A 236 -9.91 -5.35 9.47
N THR A 237 -10.85 -6.07 10.06
CA THR A 237 -11.12 -7.47 9.69
C THR A 237 -12.49 -7.66 9.05
N CYS A 238 -12.65 -8.76 8.30
CA CYS A 238 -13.94 -9.09 7.68
C CYS A 238 -15.06 -9.15 8.74
N THR A 239 -14.78 -9.78 9.90
CA THR A 239 -15.75 -9.97 10.97
C THR A 239 -16.01 -8.72 11.81
N SER A 240 -15.23 -7.66 11.65
CA SER A 240 -15.55 -6.35 12.24
C SER A 240 -16.80 -5.74 11.59
N CYS A 241 -16.94 -5.91 10.27
CA CYS A 241 -18.05 -5.35 9.48
C CYS A 241 -19.14 -6.37 9.16
N HIS A 242 -18.81 -7.67 9.02
CA HIS A 242 -19.77 -8.74 8.71
C HIS A 242 -20.04 -9.63 9.90
N ASP A 243 -21.31 -10.01 10.10
CA ASP A 243 -21.65 -11.10 11.01
C ASP A 243 -21.19 -12.44 10.40
N SER A 244 -20.50 -13.26 11.19
CA SER A 244 -19.88 -14.49 10.67
C SER A 244 -20.85 -15.61 10.34
N HIS A 245 -22.11 -15.54 10.78
CA HIS A 245 -23.13 -16.57 10.58
C HIS A 245 -24.25 -16.11 9.63
N THR A 246 -24.78 -14.89 9.79
CA THR A 246 -25.75 -14.32 8.85
C THR A 246 -25.09 -13.78 7.59
N LEU A 247 -23.81 -13.39 7.65
CA LEU A 247 -23.02 -12.69 6.62
C LEU A 247 -23.50 -11.28 6.32
N GLU A 248 -24.50 -10.79 7.05
CA GLU A 248 -25.01 -9.44 6.92
C GLU A 248 -23.97 -8.41 7.36
N VAL A 249 -24.03 -7.24 6.76
CA VAL A 249 -23.23 -6.07 7.19
C VAL A 249 -23.83 -5.50 8.47
N LYS A 250 -22.98 -5.26 9.46
CA LYS A 250 -23.35 -4.65 10.75
C LYS A 250 -23.51 -3.15 10.60
N ILE A 251 -24.65 -2.71 10.09
CA ILE A 251 -24.92 -1.28 9.77
C ILE A 251 -24.77 -0.39 11.00
N GLU A 252 -25.13 -0.87 12.18
CA GLU A 252 -24.98 -0.15 13.44
C GLU A 252 -23.52 0.22 13.76
N GLU A 253 -22.58 -0.60 13.35
CA GLU A 253 -21.15 -0.30 13.51
C GLU A 253 -20.71 0.86 12.59
N CYS A 254 -21.20 0.89 11.34
CA CYS A 254 -20.96 2.01 10.43
C CYS A 254 -21.56 3.31 10.99
N ALA A 255 -22.79 3.26 11.46
CA ALA A 255 -23.56 4.40 11.99
C ALA A 255 -22.90 5.04 13.23
N ALA A 256 -22.02 4.34 13.92
CA ALA A 256 -21.29 4.87 15.08
C ALA A 256 -20.38 6.05 14.70
N CYS A 257 -19.83 6.06 13.49
CA CYS A 257 -18.93 7.09 12.98
C CYS A 257 -19.50 7.85 11.78
N HIS A 258 -20.29 7.16 10.92
CA HIS A 258 -20.86 7.74 9.71
C HIS A 258 -22.31 8.19 9.95
N SER A 259 -22.48 9.48 10.28
CA SER A 259 -23.80 10.04 10.55
C SER A 259 -24.73 9.92 9.34
N GLY A 260 -25.97 9.43 9.57
CA GLY A 260 -26.98 9.28 8.52
C GLY A 260 -27.02 7.89 7.88
N VAL A 261 -26.11 6.99 8.23
CA VAL A 261 -26.13 5.58 7.79
C VAL A 261 -27.13 4.81 8.62
N ALA A 262 -28.17 4.27 7.98
CA ALA A 262 -29.21 3.46 8.60
C ALA A 262 -29.53 2.18 7.82
N SER A 263 -28.97 2.04 6.60
CA SER A 263 -29.20 0.92 5.70
C SER A 263 -27.94 0.63 4.87
N LEU A 264 -27.90 -0.52 4.20
CA LEU A 264 -26.80 -0.87 3.28
C LEU A 264 -26.73 0.11 2.09
N GLU A 265 -27.86 0.68 1.67
CA GLU A 265 -27.89 1.70 0.61
C GLU A 265 -27.16 2.98 1.06
N ASP A 266 -27.33 3.38 2.33
CA ASP A 266 -26.64 4.55 2.87
C ASP A 266 -25.12 4.36 2.94
N VAL A 267 -24.63 3.12 3.15
CA VAL A 267 -23.19 2.81 3.18
C VAL A 267 -22.52 3.16 1.86
N SER A 268 -23.20 2.96 0.72
CA SER A 268 -22.68 3.30 -0.60
C SER A 268 -22.45 4.80 -0.80
N SER A 269 -23.10 5.64 0.02
CA SER A 269 -22.96 7.10 -0.03
C SER A 269 -21.81 7.64 0.82
N ILE A 270 -21.11 6.77 1.57
CA ILE A 270 -20.01 7.18 2.43
C ILE A 270 -18.84 7.67 1.58
N ARG A 271 -18.27 8.79 2.02
CA ARG A 271 -17.02 9.35 1.51
C ARG A 271 -16.20 9.86 2.68
N MET A 272 -14.89 9.62 2.66
CA MET A 272 -13.97 10.19 3.66
C MET A 272 -13.99 11.72 3.56
N ALA A 273 -14.12 12.42 4.69
CA ALA A 273 -14.23 13.88 4.71
C ALA A 273 -12.99 14.60 4.10
N ALA A 274 -11.84 13.95 4.09
CA ALA A 274 -10.63 14.48 3.50
C ALA A 274 -10.48 14.14 2.00
N SER A 275 -11.34 13.32 1.44
CA SER A 275 -11.33 12.98 0.02
C SER A 275 -12.04 14.08 -0.78
N LEU A 276 -11.26 15.04 -1.25
CA LEU A 276 -11.73 16.24 -1.96
C LEU A 276 -11.50 16.16 -3.48
N VAL A 277 -11.28 14.97 -4.00
CA VAL A 277 -10.99 14.75 -5.41
C VAL A 277 -12.19 14.14 -6.13
N ASP A 278 -12.40 14.58 -7.34
CA ASP A 278 -13.38 14.05 -8.28
C ASP A 278 -12.68 12.92 -9.06
N TYR A 279 -12.93 11.66 -8.66
CA TYR A 279 -12.24 10.54 -9.27
C TYR A 279 -12.72 10.25 -10.68
N ASP A 280 -14.03 10.39 -10.93
CA ASP A 280 -14.59 10.11 -12.24
C ASP A 280 -14.65 11.34 -13.16
N GLY A 281 -14.46 12.56 -12.60
CA GLY A 281 -14.38 13.80 -13.36
C GLY A 281 -15.73 14.34 -13.80
N ASP A 282 -16.82 14.04 -13.07
CA ASP A 282 -18.17 14.53 -13.37
C ASP A 282 -18.46 15.91 -12.76
N GLY A 283 -17.64 16.37 -11.83
CA GLY A 283 -17.72 17.66 -11.13
C GLY A 283 -18.44 17.61 -9.78
N ASP A 284 -18.84 16.41 -9.29
CA ASP A 284 -19.52 16.24 -8.01
C ASP A 284 -18.64 15.50 -6.99
N ILE A 285 -17.91 16.23 -6.16
CA ILE A 285 -17.08 15.68 -5.07
C ILE A 285 -17.88 15.33 -3.81
N SER A 286 -19.20 15.48 -3.81
CA SER A 286 -20.06 15.20 -2.66
C SER A 286 -20.65 13.79 -2.68
N GLN A 287 -20.58 13.11 -3.79
CA GLN A 287 -21.07 11.74 -3.96
C GLN A 287 -20.18 10.73 -3.22
N GLY A 288 -20.75 9.55 -2.88
CA GLY A 288 -19.99 8.48 -2.23
C GLY A 288 -18.98 7.81 -3.18
N VAL A 289 -17.99 7.10 -2.60
CA VAL A 289 -16.95 6.40 -3.39
C VAL A 289 -17.54 5.37 -4.35
N GLN A 290 -18.70 4.76 -4.02
CA GLN A 290 -19.39 3.84 -4.94
C GLN A 290 -19.82 4.53 -6.23
N ALA A 291 -20.37 5.74 -6.17
CA ALA A 291 -20.81 6.49 -7.35
C ALA A 291 -19.61 6.90 -8.23
N GLU A 292 -18.52 7.33 -7.63
CA GLU A 292 -17.25 7.60 -8.33
C GLU A 292 -16.73 6.37 -9.09
N LEU A 293 -16.79 5.19 -8.44
CA LEU A 293 -16.41 3.93 -9.09
C LEU A 293 -17.37 3.58 -10.26
N GLU A 294 -18.66 3.81 -10.10
CA GLU A 294 -19.66 3.58 -11.16
C GLU A 294 -19.43 4.51 -12.35
N GLY A 295 -19.09 5.78 -12.11
CA GLY A 295 -18.71 6.75 -13.15
C GLY A 295 -17.45 6.30 -13.90
N LEU A 296 -16.40 5.90 -13.19
CA LEU A 296 -15.18 5.34 -13.81
C LEU A 296 -15.45 4.02 -14.54
N GLN A 297 -16.29 3.13 -14.01
CA GLN A 297 -16.69 1.90 -14.70
C GLN A 297 -17.41 2.21 -16.04
N ALA A 298 -18.30 3.19 -16.05
CA ALA A 298 -18.97 3.62 -17.29
C ALA A 298 -17.96 4.13 -18.33
N LYS A 299 -16.99 4.96 -17.91
CA LYS A 299 -15.91 5.45 -18.77
C LYS A 299 -14.99 4.31 -19.25
N ALA A 300 -14.67 3.35 -18.38
CA ALA A 300 -13.84 2.20 -18.73
C ALA A 300 -14.52 1.30 -19.77
N LEU A 301 -15.83 1.04 -19.62
CA LEU A 301 -16.58 0.28 -20.62
C LEU A 301 -16.61 1.02 -21.96
N GLN A 302 -16.83 2.33 -21.95
CA GLN A 302 -16.78 3.16 -23.16
C GLN A 302 -15.39 3.10 -23.83
N ALA A 303 -14.30 3.14 -23.07
CA ALA A 303 -12.94 3.03 -23.61
C ALA A 303 -12.67 1.63 -24.18
N ILE A 304 -13.13 0.57 -23.51
CA ILE A 304 -13.08 -0.82 -23.99
C ILE A 304 -13.80 -0.98 -25.33
N GLN A 305 -15.01 -0.42 -25.45
CA GLN A 305 -15.82 -0.46 -26.66
C GLN A 305 -15.17 0.34 -27.80
N ALA A 306 -14.72 1.56 -27.53
CA ALA A 306 -14.05 2.40 -28.52
C ALA A 306 -12.76 1.74 -29.04
N TYR A 307 -11.94 1.20 -28.14
CA TYR A 307 -10.73 0.48 -28.51
C TYR A 307 -11.02 -0.79 -29.32
N ALA A 308 -11.97 -1.61 -28.89
CA ALA A 308 -12.33 -2.83 -29.59
C ALA A 308 -12.80 -2.54 -31.02
N MET A 309 -13.61 -1.51 -31.22
CA MET A 309 -14.08 -1.11 -32.56
C MET A 309 -12.93 -0.58 -33.42
N GLU A 310 -12.05 0.27 -32.88
CA GLU A 310 -10.99 0.92 -33.67
C GLU A 310 -9.81 -0.03 -33.97
N ILE A 311 -9.37 -0.80 -32.97
CA ILE A 311 -8.16 -1.64 -33.08
C ILE A 311 -8.50 -3.08 -33.44
N SER A 312 -9.45 -3.72 -32.74
CA SER A 312 -9.82 -5.10 -33.01
C SER A 312 -10.82 -5.23 -34.18
N GLY A 313 -11.51 -4.15 -34.56
CA GLY A 313 -12.49 -4.12 -35.64
C GLY A 313 -13.79 -4.90 -35.36
N VAL A 314 -14.05 -5.24 -34.09
CA VAL A 314 -15.23 -6.00 -33.65
C VAL A 314 -15.79 -5.33 -32.41
N ALA A 315 -17.06 -4.92 -32.46
CA ALA A 315 -17.73 -4.32 -31.31
C ALA A 315 -17.86 -5.32 -30.16
N ILE A 316 -17.72 -4.81 -28.93
CA ILE A 316 -17.73 -5.59 -27.68
C ILE A 316 -18.74 -5.00 -26.70
N GLY A 317 -19.50 -5.87 -26.04
CA GLY A 317 -20.34 -5.47 -24.91
C GLY A 317 -20.12 -6.38 -23.70
N TYR A 318 -20.61 -5.94 -22.54
CA TYR A 318 -20.49 -6.66 -21.28
C TYR A 318 -21.86 -7.02 -20.71
N GLU A 319 -22.02 -8.31 -20.33
CA GLU A 319 -23.19 -8.82 -19.63
C GLU A 319 -22.76 -9.52 -18.34
N SER A 320 -23.20 -9.05 -17.18
CA SER A 320 -22.67 -9.40 -15.85
C SER A 320 -23.07 -10.78 -15.33
N HIS A 321 -24.13 -11.41 -15.90
CA HIS A 321 -24.73 -12.64 -15.39
C HIS A 321 -24.39 -13.88 -16.21
N THR A 322 -23.96 -13.69 -17.48
CA THR A 322 -23.71 -14.78 -18.42
C THR A 322 -22.22 -14.91 -18.73
N HIS A 323 -21.62 -16.03 -18.33
CA HIS A 323 -20.22 -16.33 -18.67
C HIS A 323 -20.05 -16.57 -20.19
N PRO A 324 -19.03 -16.01 -20.90
CA PRO A 324 -17.82 -15.36 -20.34
C PRO A 324 -17.89 -13.82 -20.21
N TYR A 325 -19.04 -13.24 -20.06
CA TYR A 325 -19.34 -11.84 -19.75
C TYR A 325 -19.08 -10.84 -20.88
N PHE A 326 -18.10 -11.04 -21.74
CA PHE A 326 -17.83 -10.21 -22.89
C PHE A 326 -18.28 -10.93 -24.17
N PHE A 327 -19.11 -10.26 -24.93
CA PHE A 327 -19.72 -10.78 -26.13
C PHE A 327 -19.52 -9.80 -27.29
N ILE A 328 -19.74 -10.32 -28.53
CA ILE A 328 -19.79 -9.48 -29.71
C ILE A 328 -21.13 -8.74 -29.68
N ASP A 329 -21.06 -7.44 -29.72
CA ASP A 329 -22.21 -6.55 -29.88
C ASP A 329 -22.51 -6.45 -31.37
N GLY A 330 -23.51 -7.19 -31.80
CA GLY A 330 -23.77 -7.39 -33.23
C GLY A 330 -24.47 -6.23 -33.92
N ASP A 331 -25.16 -5.38 -33.18
CA ASP A 331 -25.86 -4.22 -33.71
C ASP A 331 -25.21 -2.88 -33.30
N GLU A 332 -24.06 -2.95 -32.59
CA GLU A 332 -23.29 -1.80 -32.15
C GLU A 332 -24.08 -0.86 -31.22
N SER A 333 -25.00 -1.42 -30.42
CA SER A 333 -25.83 -0.66 -29.46
C SER A 333 -25.03 -0.20 -28.24
N GLY A 334 -23.94 -0.87 -27.93
CA GLY A 334 -23.14 -0.71 -26.71
C GLY A 334 -23.62 -1.55 -25.54
N GLU A 335 -24.73 -2.27 -25.69
CA GLU A 335 -25.32 -3.18 -24.71
C GLU A 335 -25.35 -4.61 -25.28
N ILE A 336 -25.51 -5.60 -24.44
CA ILE A 336 -25.67 -7.01 -24.88
C ILE A 336 -27.12 -7.44 -24.60
N GLU A 337 -27.88 -7.69 -25.67
CA GLU A 337 -29.25 -8.14 -25.60
C GLU A 337 -29.34 -9.64 -25.29
N GLU A 338 -30.52 -10.09 -24.84
CA GLU A 338 -30.79 -11.48 -24.46
C GLU A 338 -30.32 -12.51 -25.53
N GLY A 339 -30.45 -12.17 -26.84
CA GLY A 339 -30.03 -13.03 -27.95
C GLY A 339 -28.52 -13.08 -28.18
N GLU A 340 -27.77 -12.11 -27.69
CA GLU A 340 -26.33 -12.00 -27.88
C GLU A 340 -25.53 -12.62 -26.72
N ALA A 341 -26.11 -12.67 -25.54
CA ALA A 341 -25.47 -13.21 -24.33
C ALA A 341 -25.44 -14.76 -24.39
N ASN A 342 -24.68 -15.32 -25.32
CA ASN A 342 -24.53 -16.78 -25.48
C ASN A 342 -23.08 -17.14 -25.82
N ARG A 343 -22.69 -18.40 -25.51
CA ARG A 343 -21.31 -18.87 -25.64
C ARG A 343 -20.78 -18.83 -27.09
N ASP A 344 -21.63 -18.94 -28.07
CA ASP A 344 -21.22 -18.94 -29.49
C ASP A 344 -20.91 -17.52 -29.95
N ASN A 345 -21.52 -16.50 -29.32
CA ASN A 345 -21.29 -15.08 -29.54
C ASN A 345 -20.24 -14.46 -28.60
N ARG A 346 -19.49 -15.28 -27.85
CA ARG A 346 -18.43 -14.77 -26.99
C ARG A 346 -17.41 -13.96 -27.77
N TYR A 347 -16.89 -12.89 -27.16
CA TYR A 347 -15.83 -12.10 -27.76
C TYR A 347 -14.53 -12.90 -27.89
N VAL A 348 -13.88 -12.83 -29.04
CA VAL A 348 -12.68 -13.61 -29.39
C VAL A 348 -11.57 -12.79 -30.03
N SER A 349 -11.80 -11.50 -30.28
CA SER A 349 -10.83 -10.61 -30.95
C SER A 349 -9.97 -9.86 -29.92
N TRP A 350 -9.43 -10.60 -28.96
CA TRP A 350 -8.63 -10.04 -27.87
C TRP A 350 -7.26 -9.56 -28.33
N THR A 351 -6.84 -8.41 -27.82
CA THR A 351 -5.43 -7.97 -27.79
C THR A 351 -4.92 -7.98 -26.33
N PRO A 352 -3.62 -7.98 -26.07
CA PRO A 352 -3.11 -7.86 -24.71
C PRO A 352 -3.66 -6.63 -23.97
N ARG A 353 -3.68 -5.45 -24.59
CA ARG A 353 -4.22 -4.21 -24.01
C ARG A 353 -5.68 -4.36 -23.62
N LEU A 354 -6.51 -4.86 -24.54
CA LEU A 354 -7.94 -5.07 -24.28
C LEU A 354 -8.19 -6.07 -23.15
N LEU A 355 -7.40 -7.15 -23.11
CA LEU A 355 -7.52 -8.18 -22.07
C LEU A 355 -7.20 -7.62 -20.68
N LYS A 356 -6.12 -6.81 -20.55
CA LYS A 356 -5.73 -6.14 -19.32
C LYS A 356 -6.86 -5.25 -18.79
N ALA A 357 -7.39 -4.37 -19.64
CA ALA A 357 -8.48 -3.45 -19.28
C ALA A 357 -9.79 -4.18 -18.96
N ALA A 358 -10.19 -5.18 -19.74
CA ALA A 358 -11.38 -5.97 -19.48
C ALA A 358 -11.27 -6.79 -18.19
N TYR A 359 -10.08 -7.27 -17.84
CA TYR A 359 -9.83 -7.93 -16.57
C TYR A 359 -10.04 -6.93 -15.41
N ASN A 360 -9.44 -5.75 -15.46
CA ASN A 360 -9.62 -4.72 -14.44
C ASN A 360 -11.07 -4.26 -14.31
N TYR A 361 -11.74 -4.04 -15.43
CA TYR A 361 -13.17 -3.73 -15.41
C TYR A 361 -13.97 -4.78 -14.65
N GLN A 362 -13.72 -6.07 -14.92
CA GLN A 362 -14.42 -7.13 -14.21
C GLN A 362 -14.03 -7.26 -12.74
N VAL A 363 -12.77 -7.01 -12.37
CA VAL A 363 -12.36 -6.95 -10.95
C VAL A 363 -13.29 -6.03 -10.18
N THR A 364 -13.54 -4.83 -10.71
CA THR A 364 -14.42 -3.83 -10.06
C THR A 364 -15.90 -4.22 -10.05
N LYS A 365 -16.34 -5.08 -10.97
CA LYS A 365 -17.74 -5.54 -11.05
C LYS A 365 -18.04 -6.77 -10.20
N LYS A 366 -17.01 -7.54 -9.80
CA LYS A 366 -17.18 -8.83 -9.11
C LYS A 366 -17.05 -8.74 -7.59
N ASP A 367 -16.73 -7.58 -7.07
CA ASP A 367 -16.81 -7.25 -5.65
C ASP A 367 -17.84 -6.14 -5.41
N PRO A 368 -19.10 -6.46 -5.04
CA PRO A 368 -20.13 -5.47 -4.82
C PRO A 368 -19.81 -4.48 -3.69
N GLY A 369 -18.96 -4.88 -2.73
CA GLY A 369 -18.47 -4.06 -1.63
C GLY A 369 -17.13 -3.39 -1.92
N GLY A 370 -16.66 -3.39 -3.18
CA GLY A 370 -15.33 -2.91 -3.55
C GLY A 370 -15.01 -1.50 -3.09
N PHE A 371 -16.02 -0.62 -3.06
CA PHE A 371 -15.88 0.75 -2.54
C PHE A 371 -15.49 0.81 -1.05
N ALA A 372 -15.90 -0.21 -0.27
CA ALA A 372 -15.57 -0.34 1.15
C ALA A 372 -14.37 -1.25 1.41
N HIS A 373 -14.06 -2.20 0.51
CA HIS A 373 -12.95 -3.12 0.65
C HIS A 373 -11.61 -2.52 0.21
N GLY A 374 -11.60 -1.72 -0.88
CA GLY A 374 -10.38 -1.12 -1.43
C GLY A 374 -10.68 -0.15 -2.57
N GLY A 375 -11.59 0.80 -2.34
CA GLY A 375 -12.12 1.70 -3.38
C GLY A 375 -11.04 2.44 -4.15
N LYS A 376 -10.00 2.94 -3.47
CA LYS A 376 -8.88 3.65 -4.12
C LYS A 376 -8.09 2.75 -5.07
N TYR A 377 -7.82 1.51 -4.69
CA TYR A 377 -7.17 0.55 -5.58
C TYR A 377 -8.00 0.32 -6.85
N LEU A 378 -9.32 0.18 -6.71
CA LEU A 378 -10.21 0.00 -7.86
C LEU A 378 -10.27 1.25 -8.76
N VAL A 379 -10.25 2.45 -8.17
CA VAL A 379 -10.12 3.72 -8.91
C VAL A 379 -8.85 3.71 -9.76
N GLN A 380 -7.71 3.37 -9.18
CA GLN A 380 -6.42 3.33 -9.88
C GLN A 380 -6.43 2.32 -11.04
N LEU A 381 -6.98 1.12 -10.83
CA LEU A 381 -7.11 0.11 -11.89
C LEU A 381 -7.94 0.61 -13.07
N LEU A 382 -9.09 1.24 -12.79
CA LEU A 382 -9.97 1.78 -13.84
C LEU A 382 -9.32 2.96 -14.55
N TYR A 383 -8.79 3.92 -13.80
CA TYR A 383 -8.13 5.11 -14.35
C TYR A 383 -7.01 4.72 -15.31
N ASP A 384 -6.10 3.86 -14.88
CA ASP A 384 -4.95 3.45 -15.67
C ASP A 384 -5.36 2.60 -16.89
N SER A 385 -6.39 1.77 -16.76
CA SER A 385 -6.96 1.03 -17.88
C SER A 385 -7.54 1.95 -18.96
N ILE A 386 -8.26 3.00 -18.55
CA ILE A 386 -8.80 4.00 -19.47
C ILE A 386 -7.65 4.74 -20.16
N MET A 387 -6.63 5.17 -19.39
CA MET A 387 -5.49 5.91 -19.93
C MET A 387 -4.68 5.06 -20.91
N ASP A 388 -4.48 3.76 -20.62
CA ASP A 388 -3.77 2.84 -21.51
C ASP A 388 -4.56 2.63 -22.82
N LEU A 389 -5.87 2.37 -22.75
CA LEU A 389 -6.74 2.25 -23.94
C LEU A 389 -6.76 3.55 -24.77
N ASN A 390 -6.89 4.70 -24.09
CA ASN A 390 -6.88 6.03 -24.72
C ASN A 390 -5.60 6.33 -25.49
N SER A 391 -4.48 5.78 -25.06
CA SER A 391 -3.19 5.98 -25.74
C SER A 391 -3.13 5.38 -27.15
N ALA A 392 -4.01 4.42 -27.44
CA ALA A 392 -4.02 3.66 -28.70
C ALA A 392 -5.15 4.06 -29.67
N ILE A 393 -6.10 4.90 -29.27
CA ILE A 393 -7.28 5.26 -30.08
C ILE A 393 -7.27 6.73 -30.48
N SER A 394 -7.94 7.01 -31.62
CA SER A 394 -7.99 8.38 -32.17
C SER A 394 -8.98 9.30 -31.46
N THR A 395 -9.99 8.74 -30.77
CA THR A 395 -11.01 9.48 -30.05
C THR A 395 -11.04 9.00 -28.59
N PRO A 396 -10.13 9.49 -27.73
CA PRO A 396 -10.03 9.08 -26.34
C PRO A 396 -11.26 9.49 -25.53
N VAL A 397 -11.60 8.70 -24.52
CA VAL A 397 -12.58 9.05 -23.49
C VAL A 397 -12.02 10.19 -22.65
N ASP A 398 -12.88 11.18 -22.34
CA ASP A 398 -12.47 12.36 -21.58
C ASP A 398 -12.16 12.02 -20.12
N MET A 399 -10.90 12.26 -19.73
CA MET A 399 -10.34 12.08 -18.39
C MET A 399 -9.72 13.36 -17.83
N ALA A 400 -9.97 14.52 -18.45
CA ALA A 400 -9.28 15.76 -18.10
C ALA A 400 -9.52 16.20 -16.64
N ASN A 401 -10.69 15.94 -16.11
CA ASN A 401 -11.07 16.29 -14.72
C ASN A 401 -10.98 15.11 -13.76
N ALA A 402 -10.86 13.87 -14.26
CA ALA A 402 -10.75 12.69 -13.42
C ALA A 402 -9.43 12.68 -12.63
N ARG A 403 -9.45 12.03 -11.49
CA ARG A 403 -8.27 11.90 -10.60
C ARG A 403 -8.01 10.44 -10.28
N ARG A 404 -6.73 10.10 -10.21
CA ARG A 404 -6.24 8.75 -9.91
C ARG A 404 -6.03 8.51 -8.42
N ASP A 405 -5.54 9.51 -7.72
CA ASP A 405 -5.03 9.41 -6.35
C ASP A 405 -5.58 10.51 -5.45
N ASP A 406 -5.68 10.21 -4.17
CA ASP A 406 -5.92 11.21 -3.13
C ASP A 406 -4.69 12.12 -2.92
N PRO A 407 -4.89 13.33 -2.42
CA PRO A 407 -3.79 14.24 -2.11
C PRO A 407 -3.13 13.92 -0.76
N GLY A 408 -1.93 14.45 -0.60
CA GLY A 408 -1.24 14.51 0.69
C GLY A 408 -0.89 13.16 1.30
N HIS A 409 -1.10 13.04 2.60
CA HIS A 409 -0.78 11.82 3.37
C HIS A 409 -1.66 10.62 3.03
N PHE A 410 -2.76 10.83 2.31
CA PHE A 410 -3.68 9.78 1.88
C PHE A 410 -3.35 9.23 0.48
N ALA A 411 -2.31 9.77 -0.19
CA ALA A 411 -1.80 9.27 -1.46
C ALA A 411 -0.98 8.00 -1.25
N ALA A 412 -1.68 6.88 -1.14
CA ALA A 412 -1.13 5.60 -0.71
C ALA A 412 -0.26 4.91 -1.75
N SER A 413 -0.42 5.25 -3.03
CA SER A 413 0.37 4.70 -4.15
C SER A 413 1.78 5.31 -4.27
N THR A 414 2.14 6.25 -3.41
CA THR A 414 3.46 6.89 -3.45
C THR A 414 4.57 5.96 -2.95
N GLU A 415 5.78 6.17 -3.46
CA GLU A 415 7.00 5.47 -3.03
C GLU A 415 7.19 5.53 -1.50
N ALA A 416 6.74 6.59 -0.86
CA ALA A 416 6.80 6.75 0.60
C ALA A 416 6.09 5.62 1.37
N PHE A 417 5.06 5.01 0.78
CA PHE A 417 4.30 3.90 1.39
C PHE A 417 4.55 2.56 0.70
N ARG A 418 4.93 2.54 -0.60
CA ARG A 418 5.14 1.31 -1.39
C ARG A 418 6.55 0.74 -1.30
N HIS A 419 7.51 1.52 -0.75
CA HIS A 419 8.93 1.16 -0.71
C HIS A 419 9.24 -0.22 -0.10
N TRP A 420 8.43 -0.67 0.85
CA TRP A 420 8.66 -1.93 1.60
C TRP A 420 7.64 -3.03 1.28
N ASP A 421 6.88 -2.92 0.20
CA ASP A 421 5.86 -3.92 -0.15
C ASP A 421 6.48 -5.30 -0.40
N ALA A 422 7.66 -5.33 -1.04
CA ALA A 422 8.38 -6.58 -1.29
C ALA A 422 8.89 -7.26 -0.01
N GLU A 423 9.23 -6.48 1.02
CA GLU A 423 9.66 -6.96 2.33
C GLU A 423 8.48 -7.30 3.25
N GLY A 424 7.30 -6.77 2.99
CA GLY A 424 6.09 -6.93 3.80
C GLY A 424 6.19 -6.32 5.20
N LEU A 425 7.20 -5.47 5.44
CA LEU A 425 7.45 -4.87 6.75
C LEU A 425 8.22 -3.56 6.61
N VAL A 426 7.66 -2.47 7.11
CA VAL A 426 8.35 -1.18 7.25
C VAL A 426 9.27 -1.22 8.46
N PRO A 427 10.60 -1.05 8.32
CA PRO A 427 11.52 -1.08 9.45
C PRO A 427 11.20 -0.02 10.51
N GLY A 428 11.47 -0.32 11.80
CA GLY A 428 11.15 0.57 12.91
C GLY A 428 11.68 2.01 12.75
N ASP A 429 12.89 2.17 12.20
CA ASP A 429 13.48 3.49 11.96
C ASP A 429 12.75 4.31 10.87
N CYS A 430 11.84 3.68 10.12
CA CYS A 430 11.07 4.27 9.03
C CYS A 430 9.57 4.33 9.35
N ALA A 431 9.05 3.34 10.08
CA ALA A 431 7.62 3.11 10.28
C ALA A 431 6.88 4.30 10.90
N LYS A 432 7.52 5.06 11.80
CA LYS A 432 6.92 6.26 12.41
C LYS A 432 6.36 7.25 11.38
N CYS A 433 7.00 7.34 10.21
CA CYS A 433 6.67 8.32 9.16
C CYS A 433 6.11 7.66 7.88
N HIS A 434 6.23 6.34 7.74
CA HIS A 434 5.93 5.61 6.52
C HIS A 434 4.95 4.44 6.71
N SER A 435 4.23 4.42 7.85
CA SER A 435 3.14 3.48 8.10
C SER A 435 2.04 4.17 8.92
N ALA A 436 0.79 3.80 8.69
CA ALA A 436 -0.34 4.34 9.42
C ALA A 436 -0.24 4.09 10.93
N ASP A 437 0.29 2.93 11.33
CA ASP A 437 0.42 2.52 12.74
C ASP A 437 1.69 3.02 13.43
N GLY A 438 2.69 3.46 12.67
CA GLY A 438 4.01 3.77 13.20
C GLY A 438 4.02 4.96 14.16
N LEU A 439 3.33 6.06 13.82
CA LEU A 439 3.23 7.23 14.69
C LEU A 439 2.42 6.93 15.97
N PRO A 440 1.23 6.33 15.92
CA PRO A 440 0.48 5.94 17.11
C PRO A 440 1.29 5.10 18.09
N GLN A 441 1.98 4.06 17.60
CA GLN A 441 2.82 3.20 18.43
C GLN A 441 3.98 3.97 19.06
N PHE A 442 4.64 4.85 18.28
CA PHE A 442 5.71 5.70 18.79
C PHE A 442 5.22 6.64 19.90
N LEU A 443 4.04 7.25 19.73
CA LEU A 443 3.45 8.18 20.70
C LEU A 443 2.99 7.47 21.98
N ASP A 444 2.41 6.27 21.87
CA ASP A 444 2.05 5.45 23.01
C ASP A 444 3.28 5.07 23.85
N GLU A 445 4.35 4.62 23.20
CA GLU A 445 5.63 4.35 23.88
C GLU A 445 6.26 5.63 24.49
N ALA A 446 6.17 6.76 23.78
CA ALA A 446 6.66 8.05 24.31
C ALA A 446 5.90 8.46 25.59
N SER A 447 4.58 8.27 25.63
CA SER A 447 3.76 8.58 26.81
C SER A 447 4.17 7.80 28.05
N ARG A 448 4.70 6.57 27.86
CA ARG A 448 5.19 5.69 28.91
C ARG A 448 6.65 5.92 29.27
N SER A 449 7.38 6.69 28.48
CA SER A 449 8.78 7.00 28.72
C SER A 449 8.97 7.99 29.87
N ARG A 450 10.20 8.07 30.40
CA ARG A 450 10.51 8.95 31.54
C ARG A 450 10.39 10.44 31.23
N ASP A 451 10.68 10.82 29.99
CA ASP A 451 10.66 12.22 29.53
C ASP A 451 9.36 12.59 28.80
N GLY A 452 8.48 11.62 28.55
CA GLY A 452 7.22 11.83 27.83
C GLY A 452 7.40 12.14 26.34
N ILE A 453 8.62 12.01 25.80
CA ILE A 453 8.97 12.45 24.43
C ILE A 453 9.62 11.31 23.62
N THR A 454 10.42 10.48 24.29
CA THR A 454 11.21 9.43 23.62
C THR A 454 10.37 8.18 23.47
N GLY A 455 9.80 7.99 22.30
CA GLY A 455 9.16 6.74 21.87
C GLY A 455 10.19 5.70 21.43
N VAL A 456 9.71 4.48 21.26
CA VAL A 456 10.46 3.39 20.64
C VAL A 456 9.97 3.23 19.21
N ASN A 457 10.89 3.24 18.27
CA ASN A 457 10.57 2.94 16.89
C ASN A 457 10.28 1.45 16.73
N VAL A 458 9.07 1.09 16.34
CA VAL A 458 8.61 -0.28 16.13
C VAL A 458 8.36 -0.50 14.64
N ALA A 459 8.75 -1.64 14.12
CA ALA A 459 8.42 -2.00 12.75
C ALA A 459 6.91 -2.20 12.61
N ALA A 460 6.35 -1.77 11.49
CA ALA A 460 4.92 -1.83 11.22
C ALA A 460 4.66 -2.44 9.83
N MET A 461 3.44 -2.87 9.59
CA MET A 461 3.03 -3.35 8.27
C MET A 461 3.00 -2.20 7.25
N PRO A 462 3.25 -2.45 5.97
CA PRO A 462 2.93 -1.50 4.92
C PRO A 462 1.45 -1.11 4.98
N SER A 463 1.14 0.15 4.73
CA SER A 463 -0.23 0.68 4.78
C SER A 463 -0.57 1.48 3.53
N SER A 464 -1.85 1.61 3.24
CA SER A 464 -2.35 2.43 2.15
C SER A 464 -2.46 3.90 2.57
N GLY A 465 -1.30 4.54 2.74
CA GLY A 465 -1.19 5.91 3.24
C GLY A 465 -1.43 5.99 4.76
N PHE A 466 -1.65 7.21 5.24
CA PHE A 466 -2.15 7.40 6.60
C PHE A 466 -3.66 7.21 6.65
N ASN A 467 -4.17 6.88 7.83
CA ASN A 467 -5.60 6.82 8.14
C ASN A 467 -5.93 7.78 9.30
N CYS A 468 -7.21 7.89 9.65
CA CYS A 468 -7.64 8.78 10.73
C CYS A 468 -6.91 8.51 12.05
N ALA A 469 -6.73 7.22 12.40
CA ALA A 469 -6.10 6.80 13.65
C ALA A 469 -4.58 7.10 13.69
N THR A 470 -3.96 7.45 12.58
CA THR A 470 -2.55 7.90 12.58
C THR A 470 -2.37 9.18 13.39
N CYS A 471 -3.33 10.11 13.32
CA CYS A 471 -3.28 11.41 14.01
C CYS A 471 -4.31 11.53 15.14
N HIS A 472 -5.45 10.83 15.05
CA HIS A 472 -6.54 10.87 16.02
C HIS A 472 -6.43 9.73 17.03
N SER A 473 -6.31 10.08 18.31
CA SER A 473 -6.27 9.11 19.41
C SER A 473 -7.63 8.45 19.68
N ASP A 474 -8.70 9.10 19.25
CA ASP A 474 -10.07 8.59 19.29
C ASP A 474 -10.78 9.00 17.98
N VAL A 475 -11.04 8.00 17.13
CA VAL A 475 -11.69 8.22 15.82
C VAL A 475 -13.19 8.46 15.92
N SER A 476 -13.82 8.19 17.07
CA SER A 476 -15.26 8.45 17.28
C SER A 476 -15.52 9.92 17.65
N THR A 477 -14.57 10.56 18.32
CA THR A 477 -14.63 11.98 18.71
C THR A 477 -13.68 12.86 17.89
N PHE A 478 -12.79 12.25 17.09
CA PHE A 478 -11.69 12.90 16.36
C PHE A 478 -10.73 13.66 17.27
N GLU A 479 -10.58 13.23 18.54
CA GLU A 479 -9.58 13.77 19.44
C GLU A 479 -8.16 13.42 18.94
N LEU A 480 -7.29 14.44 18.81
CA LEU A 480 -5.91 14.25 18.37
C LEU A 480 -5.02 13.68 19.49
N PHE A 481 -3.98 12.95 19.08
CA PHE A 481 -2.89 12.65 20.01
C PHE A 481 -2.29 13.94 20.59
N GLN A 482 -2.12 13.99 21.90
CA GLN A 482 -1.56 15.14 22.59
C GLN A 482 -0.03 15.07 22.59
N VAL A 483 0.61 15.95 21.83
CA VAL A 483 2.06 16.06 21.73
C VAL A 483 2.50 17.43 22.21
N ASN A 484 3.22 17.49 23.33
CA ASN A 484 3.64 18.75 23.92
C ASN A 484 5.00 19.23 23.38
N SER A 485 5.87 18.34 22.95
CA SER A 485 7.16 18.67 22.37
C SER A 485 7.75 17.49 21.61
N VAL A 486 8.68 17.75 20.71
CA VAL A 486 9.32 16.75 19.85
C VAL A 486 10.84 16.89 19.92
N ARG A 487 11.55 15.76 20.00
CA ARG A 487 13.00 15.70 19.96
C ARG A 487 13.50 15.61 18.52
N PHE A 488 14.22 16.62 18.09
CA PHE A 488 14.84 16.68 16.76
C PHE A 488 16.14 15.86 16.68
N PRO A 489 16.60 15.48 15.48
CA PRO A 489 17.82 14.68 15.30
C PRO A 489 19.09 15.28 15.90
N GLY A 490 19.17 16.63 15.98
CA GLY A 490 20.24 17.38 16.64
C GLY A 490 20.22 17.29 18.17
N GLY A 491 19.16 16.76 18.76
CA GLY A 491 18.94 16.63 20.21
C GLY A 491 18.11 17.75 20.81
N ALA A 492 17.79 18.81 20.07
CA ALA A 492 16.89 19.87 20.52
C ALA A 492 15.48 19.33 20.80
N VAL A 493 14.82 19.84 21.84
CA VAL A 493 13.43 19.53 22.16
C VAL A 493 12.62 20.80 21.92
N LEU A 494 11.76 20.76 20.90
CA LEU A 494 11.07 21.94 20.38
C LEU A 494 9.56 21.71 20.35
N SER A 495 8.80 22.82 20.33
CA SER A 495 7.35 22.81 20.40
C SER A 495 6.77 24.12 19.86
N PHE A 496 5.55 24.05 19.35
CA PHE A 496 4.72 25.23 19.07
C PHE A 496 3.97 25.73 20.33
N GLY A 497 3.95 24.93 21.37
CA GLY A 497 3.23 25.19 22.61
C GLY A 497 2.50 23.96 23.13
N GLU A 498 2.01 24.01 24.35
CA GLU A 498 1.24 22.94 24.96
C GLU A 498 -0.13 22.81 24.27
N GLY A 499 -0.47 21.59 23.82
CA GLY A 499 -1.74 21.29 23.16
C GLY A 499 -1.84 21.76 21.70
N GLU A 500 -0.74 22.29 21.12
CA GLU A 500 -0.75 22.73 19.72
C GLU A 500 -0.66 21.55 18.75
N SER A 501 -1.66 21.43 17.86
CA SER A 501 -1.78 20.30 16.92
C SER A 501 -0.59 20.16 15.97
N SER A 502 0.05 21.26 15.61
CA SER A 502 1.23 21.27 14.74
C SER A 502 2.45 20.55 15.34
N ASN A 503 2.42 20.22 16.65
CA ASN A 503 3.41 19.34 17.26
C ASN A 503 3.35 17.91 16.70
N LEU A 504 2.20 17.45 16.18
CA LEU A 504 2.11 16.17 15.46
C LEU A 504 2.92 16.21 14.17
N CYS A 505 2.81 17.27 13.38
CA CYS A 505 3.49 17.42 12.09
C CYS A 505 5.01 17.31 12.24
N ILE A 506 5.60 17.97 13.23
CA ILE A 506 7.06 17.97 13.43
C ILE A 506 7.61 16.64 13.96
N ASN A 507 6.79 15.64 14.28
CA ASN A 507 7.27 14.29 14.52
C ASN A 507 7.86 13.63 13.27
N CYS A 508 7.33 13.97 12.09
CA CYS A 508 7.81 13.46 10.81
C CYS A 508 8.62 14.53 10.05
N HIS A 509 8.20 15.80 10.07
CA HIS A 509 8.82 16.90 9.33
C HIS A 509 10.02 17.54 10.07
N GLN A 510 10.83 16.75 10.75
CA GLN A 510 12.01 17.18 11.53
C GLN A 510 13.35 16.85 10.83
N GLY A 511 13.32 16.15 9.71
CA GLY A 511 14.52 15.57 9.07
C GLY A 511 15.03 14.31 9.79
N ARG A 512 16.04 13.67 9.22
CA ARG A 512 16.73 12.48 9.80
C ARG A 512 18.15 12.75 10.26
N GLU A 513 18.78 13.78 9.71
CA GLU A 513 20.12 14.24 10.04
C GLU A 513 20.04 15.70 10.52
N ALA A 514 21.10 16.19 11.09
CA ALA A 514 21.23 17.58 11.56
C ALA A 514 22.68 18.04 11.53
N ASN A 515 22.92 19.34 11.74
CA ASN A 515 24.26 19.90 11.90
C ASN A 515 25.17 19.04 12.79
N ALA A 516 24.64 18.64 13.96
CA ALA A 516 25.40 17.86 14.94
C ALA A 516 25.86 16.50 14.39
N THR A 517 25.05 15.82 13.55
CA THR A 517 25.36 14.51 12.98
C THR A 517 26.38 14.63 11.85
N VAL A 518 26.26 15.65 10.99
CA VAL A 518 27.24 15.95 9.93
C VAL A 518 28.57 16.34 10.54
N GLN A 519 28.62 17.26 11.51
CA GLN A 519 29.83 17.63 12.22
C GLN A 519 30.47 16.42 12.94
N ALA A 520 29.67 15.52 13.51
CA ALA A 520 30.20 14.32 14.16
C ALA A 520 30.86 13.37 13.15
N ALA A 521 30.33 13.28 11.94
CA ALA A 521 30.96 12.51 10.85
C ALA A 521 32.29 13.13 10.42
N ILE A 522 32.32 14.44 10.22
CA ILE A 522 33.54 15.19 9.88
C ILE A 522 34.61 15.05 10.98
N ARG A 523 34.25 15.27 12.23
CA ARG A 523 35.21 15.10 13.35
C ARG A 523 35.74 13.67 13.48
N ARG A 524 34.92 12.67 13.13
CA ARG A 524 35.32 11.25 13.20
C ARG A 524 36.26 10.86 12.08
N ALA A 525 36.16 11.52 10.92
CA ALA A 525 37.08 11.31 9.80
C ALA A 525 38.49 11.83 10.10
N ASP A 526 38.61 12.87 10.96
CA ASP A 526 39.87 13.46 11.46
C ASP A 526 40.86 13.81 10.33
N VAL A 527 40.36 14.47 9.29
CA VAL A 527 41.12 14.89 8.10
C VAL A 527 40.97 16.39 7.86
N GLY A 528 41.85 16.98 7.02
CA GLY A 528 41.76 18.38 6.63
C GLY A 528 40.51 18.69 5.82
N PRO A 529 40.09 19.99 5.74
CA PRO A 529 38.82 20.35 5.11
C PRO A 529 38.69 19.94 3.63
N ASP A 530 39.81 19.82 2.93
CA ASP A 530 39.89 19.49 1.51
C ASP A 530 40.53 18.11 1.26
N GLU A 531 40.72 17.31 2.31
CA GLU A 531 41.29 15.98 2.24
C GLU A 531 40.20 14.93 2.07
N VAL A 532 40.33 14.08 1.04
CA VAL A 532 39.39 13.00 0.77
C VAL A 532 39.47 11.91 1.86
N SER A 533 38.33 11.47 2.37
CA SER A 533 38.28 10.42 3.37
C SER A 533 37.20 9.37 3.08
N ALA A 534 37.61 8.11 3.01
CA ALA A 534 36.66 6.98 2.90
C ALA A 534 35.78 6.78 4.15
N ALA A 535 36.06 7.50 5.24
CA ALA A 535 35.20 7.51 6.45
C ALA A 535 34.01 8.47 6.31
N LEU A 536 34.00 9.31 5.29
CA LEU A 536 32.89 10.18 4.97
C LEU A 536 31.95 9.53 3.96
N SER A 537 30.67 9.81 4.10
CA SER A 537 29.63 9.41 3.17
C SER A 537 28.51 10.45 3.15
N PHE A 538 27.73 10.48 2.10
CA PHE A 538 26.57 11.36 2.00
C PHE A 538 25.67 11.21 3.22
N ARG A 539 25.16 12.35 3.72
CA ARG A 539 24.18 12.45 4.78
C ARG A 539 22.87 12.98 4.21
N ASN A 540 21.84 12.16 4.25
CA ASN A 540 20.55 12.53 3.69
C ASN A 540 19.69 13.23 4.76
N PRO A 541 19.38 14.55 4.61
CA PRO A 541 18.45 15.24 5.50
C PRO A 541 17.05 14.60 5.48
N HIS A 542 16.72 13.88 4.40
CA HIS A 542 15.42 13.31 4.10
C HIS A 542 14.38 14.35 3.65
N TYR A 543 13.20 13.89 3.16
CA TYR A 543 12.23 14.80 2.55
C TYR A 543 11.44 15.60 3.58
N PHE A 544 11.08 16.80 3.17
CA PHE A 544 10.19 17.74 3.83
C PHE A 544 10.55 18.01 5.30
N ALA A 545 11.80 18.39 5.54
CA ALA A 545 12.27 18.78 6.86
C ALA A 545 11.78 20.19 7.27
N ALA A 546 10.55 20.55 6.86
CA ALA A 546 9.94 21.86 7.01
C ALA A 546 9.92 22.37 8.46
N GLY A 547 9.64 21.49 9.43
CA GLY A 547 9.69 21.84 10.85
C GLY A 547 11.09 22.25 11.30
N ALA A 548 12.12 21.52 10.87
CA ALA A 548 13.49 21.88 11.21
C ALA A 548 13.95 23.16 10.51
N THR A 549 13.49 23.42 9.28
CA THR A 549 13.71 24.69 8.59
C THR A 549 13.06 25.84 9.36
N LEU A 550 11.78 25.71 9.74
CA LEU A 550 11.04 26.75 10.47
C LEU A 550 11.71 27.12 11.79
N PHE A 551 12.19 26.12 12.56
CA PHE A 551 12.90 26.37 13.80
C PHE A 551 14.37 26.83 13.59
N GLY A 552 14.92 26.79 12.39
CA GLY A 552 16.23 27.31 12.04
C GLY A 552 17.35 26.82 12.97
N SER A 553 18.13 27.74 13.52
CA SER A 553 19.26 27.43 14.40
C SER A 553 18.85 26.74 15.71
N GLU A 554 17.59 26.83 16.14
CA GLU A 554 17.09 26.13 17.34
C GLU A 554 17.03 24.63 17.10
N ALA A 555 16.59 24.20 15.92
CA ALA A 555 16.64 22.80 15.46
C ALA A 555 18.04 22.42 14.96
N ALA A 556 18.76 23.39 14.41
CA ALA A 556 20.05 23.22 13.74
C ALA A 556 20.02 22.06 12.73
N GLY A 557 19.00 22.07 11.85
CA GLY A 557 18.79 21.01 10.86
C GLY A 557 19.87 21.03 9.78
N ALA A 558 20.04 22.16 9.09
CA ALA A 558 21.09 22.36 8.09
C ALA A 558 22.49 22.46 8.72
N TYR A 559 23.52 22.21 7.93
CA TYR A 559 24.93 22.34 8.37
C TYR A 559 25.28 23.80 8.62
N GLN A 560 25.74 24.10 9.84
CA GLN A 560 26.11 25.44 10.29
C GLN A 560 27.63 25.56 10.41
N TYR A 561 28.20 26.58 9.80
CA TYR A 561 29.64 26.82 9.79
C TYR A 561 30.12 27.49 11.10
N GLU A 562 31.29 27.08 11.57
CA GLU A 562 31.87 27.55 12.82
C GLU A 562 32.09 29.07 12.81
N GLY A 563 31.69 29.74 13.88
CA GLY A 563 31.86 31.18 14.02
C GLY A 563 30.80 32.03 13.29
N LYS A 564 29.84 31.42 12.65
CA LYS A 564 28.69 32.12 12.04
C LYS A 564 27.47 32.06 12.95
N GLU A 565 26.63 33.08 12.86
CA GLU A 565 25.34 33.16 13.56
C GLU A 565 24.22 32.90 12.56
N TYR A 566 23.14 32.20 12.99
CA TYR A 566 22.03 31.80 12.15
C TYR A 566 20.70 32.17 12.80
N ALA A 567 19.71 32.51 11.96
CA ALA A 567 18.35 32.80 12.40
C ALA A 567 17.74 31.61 13.15
N GLY A 568 17.04 31.91 14.24
CA GLY A 568 16.24 30.93 14.99
C GLY A 568 14.90 30.65 14.34
N ARG A 569 13.88 30.34 15.15
CA ARG A 569 12.51 30.11 14.67
C ARG A 569 12.00 31.30 13.86
N SER A 570 11.52 31.03 12.66
CA SER A 570 10.78 32.03 11.88
C SER A 570 9.39 32.19 12.47
N VAL A 571 8.98 33.42 12.71
CA VAL A 571 7.63 33.79 13.14
C VAL A 571 7.07 34.74 12.11
N HIS A 572 5.95 34.33 11.45
CA HIS A 572 5.34 35.15 10.43
C HIS A 572 4.52 36.29 11.08
N VAL A 573 3.32 36.01 11.55
CA VAL A 573 2.45 36.86 12.37
C VAL A 573 1.67 35.97 13.32
N GLU A 574 1.20 36.50 14.46
CA GLU A 574 0.61 35.72 15.55
C GLU A 574 -0.50 34.75 15.16
N ALA A 575 -1.22 34.99 14.05
CA ALA A 575 -2.29 34.15 13.57
C ALA A 575 -1.86 33.16 12.45
N PHE A 576 -0.56 33.15 12.10
CA PHE A 576 -0.01 32.34 11.01
C PHE A 576 1.43 31.91 11.33
N ASP A 577 1.65 31.29 12.47
CA ASP A 577 2.99 30.89 12.93
C ASP A 577 3.12 29.39 13.24
N THR A 578 2.08 28.61 12.90
CA THR A 578 2.06 27.14 13.01
C THR A 578 1.74 26.47 11.68
N CYS A 579 1.93 25.15 11.58
CA CYS A 579 1.75 24.41 10.34
C CYS A 579 0.30 24.44 9.85
N SER A 580 -0.64 24.13 10.75
CA SER A 580 -2.08 23.98 10.41
C SER A 580 -2.78 25.30 10.10
N GLU A 581 -2.16 26.43 10.40
CA GLU A 581 -2.68 27.76 10.01
C GLU A 581 -2.42 28.07 8.54
N CYS A 582 -1.33 27.51 7.97
CA CYS A 582 -0.97 27.68 6.57
C CYS A 582 -1.34 26.48 5.69
N HIS A 583 -1.35 25.28 6.25
CA HIS A 583 -1.69 24.07 5.55
C HIS A 583 -3.03 23.49 6.00
N ASP A 584 -3.79 22.92 5.08
CA ASP A 584 -4.88 22.03 5.44
C ASP A 584 -4.30 20.75 6.03
N ALA A 585 -4.82 20.30 7.17
CA ALA A 585 -4.25 19.16 7.89
C ALA A 585 -4.46 17.81 7.18
N HIS A 586 -5.43 17.71 6.27
CA HIS A 586 -5.79 16.49 5.56
C HIS A 586 -5.25 16.46 4.13
N SER A 587 -5.57 17.48 3.31
CA SER A 587 -5.07 17.55 1.93
C SER A 587 -3.62 18.01 1.83
N LEU A 588 -3.08 18.65 2.88
CA LEU A 588 -1.77 19.32 2.95
C LEU A 588 -1.64 20.53 2.01
N ASP A 589 -2.70 20.92 1.34
CA ASP A 589 -2.71 22.09 0.48
C ASP A 589 -2.39 23.34 1.26
N VAL A 590 -1.69 24.26 0.61
CA VAL A 590 -1.45 25.59 1.17
C VAL A 590 -2.74 26.41 1.05
N LYS A 591 -3.19 26.97 2.17
CA LYS A 591 -4.37 27.84 2.26
C LYS A 591 -4.07 29.22 1.67
N VAL A 592 -3.90 29.29 0.34
CA VAL A 592 -3.43 30.48 -0.38
C VAL A 592 -4.35 31.68 -0.25
N GLU A 593 -5.65 31.45 0.03
CA GLU A 593 -6.62 32.51 0.30
C GLU A 593 -6.23 33.36 1.52
N PHE A 594 -5.56 32.77 2.52
CA PHE A 594 -5.04 33.52 3.65
C PHE A 594 -3.81 34.34 3.27
N CYS A 595 -2.90 33.76 2.45
CA CYS A 595 -1.76 34.52 1.91
C CYS A 595 -2.24 35.74 1.12
N SER A 596 -3.18 35.54 0.20
CA SER A 596 -3.69 36.58 -0.70
C SER A 596 -4.41 37.74 0.01
N SER A 597 -4.91 37.51 1.24
CA SER A 597 -5.54 38.53 2.06
C SER A 597 -4.59 39.65 2.48
N CYS A 598 -3.30 39.37 2.63
CA CYS A 598 -2.25 40.34 2.98
C CYS A 598 -1.23 40.53 1.85
N HIS A 599 -1.03 39.52 0.99
CA HIS A 599 -0.08 39.52 -0.10
C HIS A 599 -0.82 39.45 -1.45
N PRO A 600 -1.28 40.59 -2.00
CA PRO A 600 -2.01 40.59 -3.28
C PRO A 600 -1.17 39.94 -4.38
N GLY A 601 -1.73 38.94 -5.06
CA GLY A 601 -1.04 38.18 -6.11
C GLY A 601 -0.60 36.79 -5.69
N ALA A 602 -0.57 36.44 -4.41
CA ALA A 602 -0.31 35.10 -3.91
C ALA A 602 -1.56 34.21 -4.08
N THR A 603 -1.87 33.82 -5.31
CA THR A 603 -3.07 33.04 -5.67
C THR A 603 -2.80 31.55 -5.78
N SER A 604 -1.55 31.12 -5.61
CA SER A 604 -1.10 29.73 -5.57
C SER A 604 0.17 29.63 -4.73
N ALA A 605 0.57 28.41 -4.33
CA ALA A 605 1.84 28.18 -3.63
C ALA A 605 3.04 28.67 -4.48
N GLU A 606 3.00 28.47 -5.79
CA GLU A 606 4.04 28.97 -6.71
C GLU A 606 4.04 30.51 -6.77
N ALA A 607 2.87 31.14 -6.86
CA ALA A 607 2.77 32.60 -6.82
C ALA A 607 3.26 33.19 -5.48
N ALA A 608 3.16 32.42 -4.38
CA ALA A 608 3.67 32.85 -3.07
C ALA A 608 5.19 33.00 -3.02
N LYS A 609 5.96 32.34 -3.89
CA LYS A 609 7.41 32.54 -4.05
C LYS A 609 7.78 33.99 -4.40
N SER A 610 6.87 34.72 -5.05
CA SER A 610 7.06 36.12 -5.40
C SER A 610 6.91 37.08 -4.22
N ILE A 611 6.48 36.61 -3.06
CA ILE A 611 6.36 37.43 -1.86
C ILE A 611 7.74 37.80 -1.35
N ARG A 612 7.90 39.10 -0.99
CA ARG A 612 9.07 39.59 -0.32
C ARG A 612 8.64 40.34 0.97
N GLY A 613 9.04 39.80 2.09
CA GLY A 613 8.72 40.40 3.39
C GLY A 613 9.47 41.70 3.64
N PRO A 614 8.97 42.61 4.48
CA PRO A 614 9.60 43.88 4.74
C PRO A 614 10.97 43.77 5.41
N ALA A 615 11.32 42.63 5.96
CA ALA A 615 12.65 42.36 6.52
C ALA A 615 13.70 42.05 5.46
N HIS A 616 13.28 41.67 4.25
CA HIS A 616 14.13 41.28 3.13
C HIS A 616 14.24 42.43 2.11
N THR A 617 15.19 43.34 2.34
CA THR A 617 15.35 44.58 1.54
C THR A 617 16.62 44.60 0.69
N ALA A 618 17.49 43.59 0.81
CA ALA A 618 18.73 43.49 0.07
C ALA A 618 18.58 42.55 -1.14
N ASP A 619 19.36 42.78 -2.13
CA ASP A 619 19.67 41.83 -3.21
C ASP A 619 20.62 40.79 -2.60
N TYR A 620 20.15 39.53 -2.45
CA TYR A 620 20.91 38.46 -1.80
C TYR A 620 21.76 37.67 -2.77
N ASP A 621 21.29 37.47 -4.01
CA ASP A 621 21.97 36.70 -5.05
C ASP A 621 22.91 37.58 -5.93
N GLY A 622 22.81 38.92 -5.81
CA GLY A 622 23.73 39.85 -6.45
C GLY A 622 23.44 40.10 -7.94
N ASP A 623 22.23 39.81 -8.41
CA ASP A 623 21.84 40.04 -9.80
C ASP A 623 21.46 41.51 -10.11
N GLY A 624 21.26 42.33 -9.09
CA GLY A 624 20.90 43.74 -9.16
C GLY A 624 19.42 44.04 -8.99
N ASP A 625 18.56 43.03 -8.71
CA ASP A 625 17.12 43.18 -8.48
C ASP A 625 16.71 42.84 -7.04
N ALA A 626 16.76 43.82 -6.15
CA ALA A 626 16.26 43.66 -4.79
C ALA A 626 14.73 43.68 -4.66
N SER A 627 13.97 43.63 -5.75
CA SER A 627 12.51 43.71 -5.76
C SER A 627 11.83 42.36 -6.11
N GLU A 628 12.60 41.39 -6.57
CA GLU A 628 12.09 40.05 -6.84
C GLU A 628 11.62 39.32 -5.59
N GLY A 629 10.88 38.22 -5.75
CA GLY A 629 10.40 37.39 -4.65
C GLY A 629 11.52 36.68 -3.89
N ILE A 630 11.35 36.48 -2.60
CA ILE A 630 12.38 35.83 -1.78
C ILE A 630 12.64 34.37 -2.20
N GLY A 631 11.66 33.71 -2.84
CA GLY A 631 11.83 32.39 -3.43
C GLY A 631 12.84 32.38 -4.58
N ALA A 632 12.82 33.42 -5.43
CA ALA A 632 13.76 33.56 -6.56
C ALA A 632 15.20 33.72 -6.07
N GLU A 633 15.44 34.56 -5.06
CA GLU A 633 16.76 34.74 -4.43
C GLU A 633 17.32 33.41 -3.86
N ILE A 634 16.44 32.59 -3.22
CA ILE A 634 16.83 31.28 -2.70
C ILE A 634 17.15 30.32 -3.85
N ASP A 635 16.31 30.27 -4.89
CA ASP A 635 16.48 29.40 -6.05
C ASP A 635 17.79 29.77 -6.81
N ALA A 636 18.10 31.06 -6.97
CA ALA A 636 19.34 31.54 -7.61
C ALA A 636 20.57 31.14 -6.79
N LEU A 637 20.60 31.42 -5.49
CA LEU A 637 21.72 31.01 -4.62
C LEU A 637 21.88 29.49 -4.54
N HIS A 638 20.79 28.75 -4.58
CA HIS A 638 20.81 27.27 -4.62
C HIS A 638 21.46 26.77 -5.92
N ALA A 639 21.09 27.35 -7.07
CA ALA A 639 21.71 27.03 -8.35
C ALA A 639 23.19 27.40 -8.37
N MET A 640 23.55 28.61 -7.85
CA MET A 640 24.96 29.02 -7.72
C MET A 640 25.76 28.04 -6.86
N LEU A 641 25.16 27.54 -5.77
CA LEU A 641 25.82 26.56 -4.88
C LEU A 641 26.12 25.25 -5.63
N TRP A 642 25.20 24.78 -6.49
CA TRP A 642 25.44 23.59 -7.27
C TRP A 642 26.61 23.77 -8.25
N GLU A 643 26.67 24.90 -8.95
CA GLU A 643 27.80 25.20 -9.83
C GLU A 643 29.13 25.28 -9.04
N ALA A 644 29.11 25.89 -7.87
CA ALA A 644 30.28 25.99 -7.01
C ALA A 644 30.74 24.61 -6.46
N ILE A 645 29.80 23.72 -6.14
CA ILE A 645 30.08 22.33 -5.73
C ILE A 645 30.78 21.58 -6.86
N LYS A 646 30.25 21.67 -8.09
CA LYS A 646 30.86 21.04 -9.28
C LYS A 646 32.27 21.58 -9.54
N ALA A 647 32.45 22.90 -9.50
CA ALA A 647 33.76 23.53 -9.68
C ALA A 647 34.76 23.08 -8.60
N TYR A 648 34.35 23.08 -7.33
CA TYR A 648 35.18 22.59 -6.22
C TYR A 648 35.62 21.14 -6.42
N ALA A 649 34.69 20.25 -6.88
CA ALA A 649 34.99 18.85 -7.09
C ALA A 649 36.08 18.67 -8.19
N VAL A 650 36.00 19.42 -9.29
CA VAL A 650 36.96 19.34 -10.38
C VAL A 650 38.33 19.97 -10.04
N GLU A 651 38.34 21.02 -9.23
CA GLU A 651 39.55 21.78 -8.86
C GLU A 651 40.34 21.17 -7.68
N THR A 652 39.70 20.33 -6.86
CA THR A 652 40.31 19.75 -5.68
C THR A 652 41.01 18.42 -5.98
N GLU A 653 42.30 18.34 -5.62
CA GLU A 653 43.10 17.12 -5.90
C GLU A 653 42.55 15.87 -5.22
N GLY A 654 42.29 14.82 -6.01
CA GLY A 654 41.81 13.53 -5.53
C GLY A 654 40.29 13.45 -5.33
N VAL A 655 39.56 14.51 -5.72
CA VAL A 655 38.09 14.53 -5.73
C VAL A 655 37.62 14.24 -7.14
N ASP A 656 36.64 13.34 -7.27
CA ASP A 656 36.02 13.04 -8.57
C ASP A 656 34.98 14.13 -8.94
N ALA A 657 34.72 14.32 -10.23
CA ALA A 657 33.60 15.14 -10.68
C ALA A 657 32.27 14.56 -10.14
N ILE A 658 31.32 15.43 -9.81
CA ILE A 658 30.10 15.08 -9.10
C ILE A 658 28.85 15.42 -9.94
N ALA A 659 27.92 14.47 -10.03
CA ALA A 659 26.60 14.64 -10.63
C ALA A 659 25.49 14.37 -9.60
N TYR A 660 24.30 14.95 -9.81
CA TYR A 660 23.16 14.82 -8.92
C TYR A 660 21.92 14.32 -9.65
N ASP A 661 21.24 13.33 -9.06
CA ASP A 661 19.90 12.89 -9.48
C ASP A 661 18.98 12.85 -8.25
N SER A 662 17.90 13.63 -8.26
CA SER A 662 16.94 13.71 -7.15
C SER A 662 16.08 12.47 -6.95
N HIS A 663 16.03 11.56 -7.94
CA HIS A 663 15.17 10.37 -7.97
C HIS A 663 15.93 9.07 -7.65
N ALA A 664 17.24 9.03 -7.90
CA ALA A 664 18.05 7.84 -7.70
C ALA A 664 18.88 7.93 -6.41
N TYR A 665 18.61 7.05 -5.42
CA TYR A 665 19.44 6.97 -4.20
C TYR A 665 20.83 6.39 -4.52
N PRO A 666 21.98 6.94 -3.99
CA PRO A 666 22.08 7.96 -2.95
C PRO A 666 22.18 9.41 -3.42
N TYR A 667 21.60 9.75 -4.55
CA TYR A 667 21.43 11.07 -5.16
C TYR A 667 22.70 11.68 -5.76
N PHE A 668 23.89 11.34 -5.28
CA PHE A 668 25.17 11.85 -5.77
C PHE A 668 26.00 10.73 -6.38
N PHE A 669 26.48 10.98 -7.58
CA PHE A 669 27.18 10.02 -8.42
C PHE A 669 28.47 10.61 -8.96
N ILE A 670 29.40 9.76 -9.41
CA ILE A 670 30.58 10.21 -10.13
C ILE A 670 30.11 10.59 -11.55
N ASP A 671 30.37 11.82 -11.93
CA ASP A 671 30.18 12.32 -13.27
C ASP A 671 31.31 11.77 -14.14
N THR A 672 31.02 10.79 -14.98
CA THR A 672 32.03 10.05 -15.75
C THR A 672 32.29 10.62 -17.14
N ASP A 673 31.37 11.41 -17.67
CA ASP A 673 31.49 12.04 -18.99
C ASP A 673 31.73 13.55 -18.92
N GLY A 674 31.60 14.16 -17.74
CA GLY A 674 31.96 15.55 -17.46
C GLY A 674 30.92 16.56 -17.93
N ASP A 675 29.66 16.15 -18.08
CA ASP A 675 28.57 17.03 -18.50
C ASP A 675 27.86 17.73 -17.32
N GLY A 676 28.12 17.29 -16.09
CA GLY A 676 27.59 17.86 -14.85
C GLY A 676 26.19 17.37 -14.49
N GLU A 677 25.65 16.39 -15.21
CA GLU A 677 24.35 15.76 -14.98
C GLU A 677 24.51 14.27 -14.70
N ALA A 678 23.59 13.67 -13.98
CA ALA A 678 23.60 12.22 -13.75
C ALA A 678 22.73 11.53 -14.80
N SER A 679 23.36 11.00 -15.85
CA SER A 679 22.68 10.19 -16.86
C SER A 679 22.14 8.88 -16.23
N PRO A 680 21.15 8.18 -16.84
CA PRO A 680 20.65 6.91 -16.33
C PRO A 680 21.72 5.82 -16.17
N GLY A 681 22.82 5.91 -16.92
CA GLY A 681 23.98 5.01 -16.81
C GLY A 681 24.87 5.33 -15.61
N GLU A 682 24.84 6.56 -15.13
CA GLU A 682 25.61 7.06 -13.99
C GLU A 682 24.82 7.02 -12.68
N ALA A 683 23.50 7.26 -12.74
CA ALA A 683 22.60 7.25 -11.59
C ALA A 683 22.33 5.83 -11.06
N ILE A 684 23.40 5.05 -10.84
CA ILE A 684 23.35 3.68 -10.34
C ILE A 684 24.21 3.53 -9.07
N PHE A 685 23.76 2.71 -8.12
CA PHE A 685 24.44 2.54 -6.83
C PHE A 685 25.95 2.17 -6.94
N PRO A 686 26.41 1.35 -7.89
CA PRO A 686 27.85 1.11 -8.07
C PRO A 686 28.67 2.35 -8.41
N ASN A 687 28.07 3.35 -9.06
CA ASN A 687 28.71 4.64 -9.43
C ASN A 687 28.45 5.74 -8.39
N ARG A 688 27.96 5.41 -7.21
CA ARG A 688 27.73 6.39 -6.14
C ARG A 688 28.99 7.16 -5.80
N TYR A 689 28.81 8.43 -5.46
CA TYR A 689 29.91 9.29 -5.08
C TYR A 689 30.61 8.83 -3.79
N VAL A 690 31.94 8.81 -3.79
CA VAL A 690 32.77 8.28 -2.67
C VAL A 690 33.96 9.14 -2.28
N THR A 691 34.32 10.16 -3.05
CA THR A 691 35.49 11.01 -2.81
C THR A 691 35.14 12.25 -1.98
N TRP A 692 34.51 12.03 -0.84
CA TRP A 692 34.04 13.08 0.05
C TRP A 692 35.17 13.75 0.82
N THR A 693 35.18 15.09 0.83
CA THR A 693 35.93 15.91 1.76
C THR A 693 35.01 16.51 2.81
N PRO A 694 35.49 16.96 3.99
CA PRO A 694 34.68 17.67 4.97
C PRO A 694 33.94 18.87 4.40
N ARG A 695 34.61 19.68 3.57
CA ARG A 695 34.05 20.88 2.92
C ARG A 695 32.92 20.51 1.97
N LEU A 696 33.17 19.55 1.06
CA LEU A 696 32.18 19.09 0.10
C LEU A 696 30.94 18.50 0.79
N LEU A 697 31.14 17.69 1.83
CA LEU A 697 30.03 17.09 2.57
C LEU A 697 29.10 18.13 3.21
N GLY A 698 29.68 19.22 3.80
CA GLY A 698 28.90 20.30 4.37
C GLY A 698 28.09 21.06 3.33
N ALA A 699 28.70 21.40 2.21
CA ALA A 699 28.04 22.12 1.10
C ALA A 699 26.95 21.30 0.44
N VAL A 700 27.21 20.03 0.10
CA VAL A 700 26.26 19.10 -0.50
C VAL A 700 25.09 18.82 0.45
N TYR A 701 25.34 18.71 1.75
CA TYR A 701 24.28 18.56 2.73
C TYR A 701 23.33 19.75 2.74
N ASN A 702 23.87 21.00 2.72
CA ASN A 702 23.06 22.20 2.65
C ASN A 702 22.33 22.38 1.31
N TYR A 703 22.97 22.02 0.20
CA TYR A 703 22.32 21.97 -1.10
C TYR A 703 21.10 21.04 -1.06
N THR A 704 21.30 19.82 -0.56
CA THR A 704 20.20 18.84 -0.44
C THR A 704 19.12 19.29 0.55
N TRP A 705 19.49 19.99 1.63
CA TRP A 705 18.54 20.52 2.60
C TRP A 705 17.51 21.44 1.94
N VAL A 706 17.98 22.40 1.13
CA VAL A 706 17.10 23.33 0.39
C VAL A 706 16.27 22.59 -0.65
N ALA A 707 16.88 21.67 -1.41
CA ALA A 707 16.17 20.87 -2.40
C ALA A 707 15.04 20.00 -1.82
N LYS A 708 15.16 19.61 -0.53
CA LYS A 708 14.18 18.76 0.18
C LYS A 708 13.11 19.54 0.96
N ASP A 709 13.12 20.86 0.91
CA ASP A 709 12.10 21.73 1.48
C ASP A 709 11.64 22.77 0.44
N PRO A 710 10.71 22.42 -0.44
CA PRO A 710 10.23 23.32 -1.50
C PRO A 710 9.51 24.56 -0.95
N GLY A 711 9.08 24.54 0.33
CA GLY A 711 8.50 25.67 1.06
C GLY A 711 9.51 26.52 1.84
N ALA A 712 10.81 26.31 1.65
CA ALA A 712 11.88 26.98 2.41
C ALA A 712 11.74 28.51 2.47
N TYR A 713 11.28 29.13 1.38
CA TYR A 713 11.02 30.56 1.27
C TYR A 713 9.96 31.08 2.25
N ALA A 714 8.98 30.24 2.59
CA ALA A 714 7.92 30.57 3.55
C ALA A 714 8.27 30.10 4.97
N HIS A 715 8.92 28.93 5.10
CA HIS A 715 9.26 28.36 6.39
C HIS A 715 10.31 29.19 7.13
N ASN A 716 11.46 29.51 6.50
CA ASN A 716 12.48 30.38 7.11
C ASN A 716 13.50 30.88 6.05
N ALA A 717 13.11 31.85 5.26
CA ALA A 717 13.94 32.40 4.20
C ALA A 717 15.30 32.92 4.73
N THR A 718 15.33 33.63 5.87
CA THR A 718 16.57 34.16 6.44
C THR A 718 17.57 33.06 6.74
N TYR A 719 17.12 31.95 7.37
CA TYR A 719 17.99 30.83 7.67
C TYR A 719 18.52 30.17 6.38
N MET A 720 17.67 30.00 5.37
CA MET A 720 18.05 29.40 4.09
C MET A 720 19.08 30.25 3.34
N LEU A 721 18.86 31.56 3.25
CA LEU A 721 19.82 32.47 2.62
C LEU A 721 21.18 32.45 3.33
N GLN A 722 21.18 32.39 4.68
CA GLN A 722 22.42 32.30 5.46
C GLN A 722 23.21 31.02 5.20
N ILE A 723 22.54 29.85 5.18
CA ILE A 723 23.24 28.57 4.92
C ILE A 723 23.75 28.48 3.47
N LEU A 724 23.01 29.01 2.50
CA LEU A 724 23.43 29.05 1.10
C LEU A 724 24.64 29.95 0.90
N PHE A 725 24.59 31.19 1.44
CA PHE A 725 25.69 32.10 1.36
C PHE A 725 26.96 31.54 2.00
N ASP A 726 26.86 31.00 3.22
CA ASP A 726 28.01 30.47 3.94
C ASP A 726 28.57 29.20 3.29
N SER A 727 27.71 28.41 2.60
CA SER A 727 28.15 27.25 1.81
C SER A 727 28.93 27.68 0.57
N LEU A 728 28.45 28.70 -0.16
CA LEU A 728 29.16 29.32 -1.29
C LEU A 728 30.52 29.85 -0.87
N GLU A 729 30.58 30.66 0.18
CA GLU A 729 31.84 31.20 0.72
C GLU A 729 32.79 30.05 1.12
N ASN A 730 32.27 28.98 1.75
CA ASN A 730 33.11 27.90 2.25
C ASN A 730 33.71 27.06 1.10
N VAL A 731 32.99 26.81 -0.01
CA VAL A 731 33.53 26.09 -1.17
C VAL A 731 34.41 26.98 -2.06
N GLY A 732 34.57 28.26 -1.72
CA GLY A 732 35.49 29.17 -2.41
C GLY A 732 34.87 29.95 -3.56
N ALA A 733 33.54 29.97 -3.70
CA ALA A 733 32.88 30.84 -4.65
C ALA A 733 33.09 32.32 -4.37
N ASP A 734 33.04 33.17 -5.39
CA ASP A 734 33.09 34.61 -5.24
C ASP A 734 31.73 35.14 -4.74
N VAL A 735 31.68 35.47 -3.45
CA VAL A 735 30.49 36.01 -2.77
C VAL A 735 30.50 37.53 -2.67
N SER A 736 31.42 38.23 -3.37
CA SER A 736 31.63 39.69 -3.21
C SER A 736 30.43 40.54 -3.65
N ALA A 737 29.59 40.00 -4.57
CA ALA A 737 28.37 40.64 -5.03
C ALA A 737 27.14 40.24 -4.19
N LEU A 738 27.22 39.15 -3.42
CA LEU A 738 26.13 38.58 -2.66
C LEU A 738 25.93 39.29 -1.31
N THR A 739 24.74 39.23 -0.76
CA THR A 739 24.44 39.77 0.56
C THR A 739 24.01 38.63 1.51
N ARG A 740 24.71 38.50 2.66
CA ARG A 740 24.31 37.60 3.73
C ARG A 740 23.28 38.31 4.64
N PRO A 741 22.06 37.78 4.83
CA PRO A 741 21.07 38.38 5.72
C PRO A 741 21.46 38.30 7.21
#